data_96a45d8bd494dbc38545fbf0e42cbc0c
#
_entry.id   96a45d8bd494dbc38545fbf0e42cbc0c
#
_cell.length_a   1.000
_cell.length_b   1.000
_cell.length_c   1.000
_cell.angle_alpha   90.00
_cell.angle_beta   90.00
_cell.angle_gamma   90.00
#
_symmetry.space_group_name_H-M   'P 1'
#
loop_
_entity.id
_entity.type
_entity.pdbx_description
1 polymer ?
#
loop_
_entity_poly.entity_id
_entity_poly.type
_entity_poly.pdbx_seq_one_letter_code
_entity_poly.pdbx_strand_id
1 'polypeptide(L)'
;MSVHISETRVVRGACPQDCPDTCAFLYHVEDGKLVEVTGDPDHPMTRGGLCVKLKDYAEHHYNPDRLLHAMKRVGPKGSGQFQRITYDEALAEIKKRWTQIIDQYGSQAIMNHCYLGNQGTLNGLTSGDAFFNRLGATIGEKCYCESGSSTAWIMTVGPTGGLDVESLAYSKYIIVWAMNMLSTNLHAWPFILEAKKNGAKIVVIDPIRTRTAKQADWHVQIRPGTDGALALGMMNVIIAEDLVDHDYVDKYTLGYDELKARAEQYPPERVASITGISVEDIRKLAREYATTQPSAIREGVALERSSGGGDAVRLVSSLPALVGAWRHVGGGAVEMPIWEFPFNFDFIQRPDWIKPGTRVVNELDLGAALTGELRLDPPLMSLLIHNSNPVSQQQNANKLIQGLKREDLFTVVSEIFMTDTARYADIILPATLQAEQYDLAVTWGHLYVMLNQPAISPPGECVPNVEMFRRLARTMGFDDDYWKMSDDELLMKMYDWNAPAMQGITLEKLKEVGWMRLNVGAPGQRTPHAEGNFKTPSGKCEFKASAAANGNFIVPVWRNGYNEMQPGDPVDSVPDYIPPVEGSDAVLAKRYPISLISPKPHAFLNSQYANESVQQRRQGEQTVVVHPNDAAARNIKNGDYIRVFNDRGSFEGKAELSTDVYEGLAVANLGYWPGLSRSGSAVNATTSSSHCNLGGAGCQSDNRVEIAIA
;
A
#
# COMPACT_ATOMS: atom_id res chain seq x y z
N MET A 1 10.58 3.97 55.01
CA MET A 1 10.55 4.23 53.56
C MET A 1 10.57 2.90 52.87
N SER A 2 9.42 2.41 52.38
CA SER A 2 9.36 1.23 51.52
C SER A 2 9.97 1.63 50.17
N VAL A 3 11.10 1.00 49.82
CA VAL A 3 11.66 1.11 48.46
C VAL A 3 10.65 0.47 47.53
N HIS A 4 9.94 1.27 46.74
CA HIS A 4 9.11 0.76 45.64
C HIS A 4 10.13 0.25 44.60
N ILE A 5 10.30 -1.05 44.51
CA ILE A 5 11.04 -1.65 43.40
C ILE A 5 10.08 -1.57 42.22
N SER A 6 10.35 -0.68 41.29
CA SER A 6 9.62 -0.55 40.04
C SER A 6 9.68 -1.89 39.30
N GLU A 7 8.52 -2.44 38.92
CA GLU A 7 8.45 -3.65 38.10
C GLU A 7 8.76 -3.26 36.64
N THR A 8 9.97 -3.60 36.20
CA THR A 8 10.43 -3.33 34.83
C THR A 8 10.36 -4.60 34.00
N ARG A 9 9.74 -4.56 32.83
CA ARG A 9 9.71 -5.66 31.88
C ARG A 9 9.89 -5.19 30.45
N VAL A 10 10.45 -6.05 29.60
CA VAL A 10 10.56 -5.83 28.15
C VAL A 10 9.68 -6.86 27.43
N VAL A 11 8.80 -6.37 26.55
CA VAL A 11 7.90 -7.22 25.76
C VAL A 11 8.24 -7.04 24.28
N ARG A 12 8.31 -8.16 23.55
CA ARG A 12 8.59 -8.15 22.11
C ARG A 12 7.32 -7.84 21.32
N GLY A 13 7.48 -7.03 20.29
CA GLY A 13 6.39 -6.64 19.41
C GLY A 13 6.83 -6.35 17.99
N ALA A 14 5.91 -5.88 17.19
CA ALA A 14 6.13 -5.55 15.78
C ALA A 14 5.44 -4.23 15.41
N CYS A 15 6.07 -3.49 14.51
CA CYS A 15 5.49 -2.25 13.96
C CYS A 15 4.22 -2.56 13.13
N PRO A 16 3.08 -1.93 13.42
CA PRO A 16 1.82 -2.21 12.72
C PRO A 16 1.65 -1.43 11.43
N GLN A 17 2.61 -0.61 11.07
CA GLN A 17 2.45 0.41 10.04
C GLN A 17 2.45 -0.19 8.64
N ASP A 18 1.70 0.44 7.71
CA ASP A 18 1.72 0.16 6.27
C ASP A 18 3.11 0.49 5.67
N CYS A 19 4.07 -0.37 5.98
CA CYS A 19 5.48 -0.19 5.65
C CYS A 19 6.15 -1.54 5.41
N PRO A 20 6.99 -1.69 4.36
CA PRO A 20 7.66 -2.95 4.07
C PRO A 20 8.64 -3.39 5.17
N ASP A 21 9.09 -2.46 6.01
CA ASP A 21 10.11 -2.76 7.02
C ASP A 21 9.58 -3.55 8.21
N THR A 22 8.31 -3.41 8.60
CA THR A 22 7.68 -4.11 9.74
C THR A 22 8.65 -4.34 10.90
N CYS A 23 9.16 -3.23 11.49
CA CYS A 23 10.28 -3.27 12.46
C CYS A 23 9.94 -4.10 13.69
N ALA A 24 10.91 -4.90 14.15
CA ALA A 24 10.82 -5.58 15.44
C ALA A 24 10.96 -4.59 16.59
N PHE A 25 10.00 -4.61 17.53
CA PHE A 25 9.93 -3.73 18.69
C PHE A 25 10.35 -4.45 19.98
N LEU A 26 10.94 -3.65 20.88
CA LEU A 26 11.04 -3.94 22.31
C LEU A 26 10.26 -2.85 23.06
N TYR A 27 9.15 -3.25 23.68
CA TYR A 27 8.36 -2.39 24.55
C TYR A 27 8.93 -2.41 25.97
N HIS A 28 9.39 -1.26 26.46
CA HIS A 28 9.87 -1.10 27.82
C HIS A 28 8.71 -0.62 28.71
N VAL A 29 8.36 -1.43 29.69
CA VAL A 29 7.21 -1.19 30.57
C VAL A 29 7.70 -1.07 32.01
N GLU A 30 7.28 0.02 32.69
CA GLU A 30 7.53 0.27 34.11
C GLU A 30 6.22 0.50 34.84
N ASP A 31 5.96 -0.25 35.89
CA ASP A 31 4.72 -0.17 36.69
C ASP A 31 3.44 -0.19 35.83
N GLY A 32 3.43 -1.04 34.79
CA GLY A 32 2.30 -1.20 33.87
C GLY A 32 2.17 -0.11 32.81
N LYS A 33 3.10 0.84 32.72
CA LYS A 33 3.13 1.90 31.72
C LYS A 33 4.22 1.67 30.69
N LEU A 34 3.90 1.87 29.43
CA LEU A 34 4.86 1.88 28.33
C LEU A 34 5.70 3.17 28.43
N VAL A 35 6.99 3.04 28.72
CA VAL A 35 7.89 4.20 28.90
C VAL A 35 8.76 4.46 27.67
N GLU A 36 9.09 3.41 26.90
CA GLU A 36 9.92 3.54 25.71
C GLU A 36 9.62 2.41 24.72
N VAL A 37 9.82 2.67 23.44
CA VAL A 37 9.83 1.67 22.36
C VAL A 37 11.15 1.76 21.63
N THR A 38 11.93 0.68 21.64
CA THR A 38 13.19 0.56 20.90
C THR A 38 13.06 -0.51 19.82
N GLY A 39 13.95 -0.49 18.83
CA GLY A 39 14.07 -1.60 17.88
C GLY A 39 14.81 -2.77 18.50
N ASP A 40 14.46 -3.99 18.10
CA ASP A 40 15.17 -5.21 18.51
C ASP A 40 16.50 -5.30 17.73
N PRO A 41 17.67 -5.18 18.42
CA PRO A 41 18.98 -5.23 17.76
C PRO A 41 19.31 -6.60 17.16
N ASP A 42 18.66 -7.66 17.63
CA ASP A 42 18.91 -9.03 17.19
C ASP A 42 18.16 -9.33 15.87
N HIS A 43 17.18 -8.51 15.48
CA HIS A 43 16.44 -8.72 14.24
C HIS A 43 17.31 -8.42 13.00
N PRO A 44 17.59 -9.42 12.12
CA PRO A 44 18.60 -9.27 11.06
C PRO A 44 18.30 -8.20 10.04
N MET A 45 17.02 -8.00 9.71
CA MET A 45 16.59 -6.99 8.72
C MET A 45 16.63 -5.57 9.30
N THR A 46 16.07 -5.36 10.50
CA THR A 46 15.90 -4.01 11.06
C THR A 46 17.03 -3.58 12.00
N ARG A 47 17.82 -4.52 12.54
CA ARG A 47 19.08 -4.30 13.27
C ARG A 47 18.96 -3.23 14.36
N GLY A 48 17.84 -3.22 15.10
CA GLY A 48 17.56 -2.23 16.15
C GLY A 48 17.21 -0.84 15.65
N GLY A 49 17.16 -0.61 14.34
CA GLY A 49 16.76 0.67 13.75
C GLY A 49 15.26 0.92 13.84
N LEU A 50 14.88 2.17 14.10
CA LEU A 50 13.50 2.67 13.95
C LEU A 50 13.50 3.95 13.12
N CYS A 51 12.48 4.11 12.29
CA CYS A 51 12.36 5.30 11.44
C CYS A 51 11.88 6.53 12.23
N VAL A 52 12.03 7.70 11.63
CA VAL A 52 11.64 8.98 12.26
C VAL A 52 10.15 9.07 12.62
N LYS A 53 9.27 8.29 11.99
CA LYS A 53 7.83 8.25 12.27
C LYS A 53 7.52 7.68 13.66
N LEU A 54 8.39 6.79 14.15
CA LEU A 54 8.27 6.11 15.44
C LEU A 54 9.00 6.85 16.60
N LYS A 55 9.50 8.05 16.33
CA LYS A 55 10.07 8.88 17.39
C LYS A 55 8.98 9.22 18.40
N ASP A 56 9.28 8.96 19.67
CA ASP A 56 8.37 9.19 20.79
C ASP A 56 7.07 8.33 20.71
N TYR A 57 7.19 7.10 20.16
CA TYR A 57 6.03 6.22 19.93
C TYR A 57 5.34 5.78 21.24
N ALA A 58 6.06 5.71 22.36
CA ALA A 58 5.44 5.47 23.67
C ALA A 58 4.44 6.59 24.03
N GLU A 59 4.80 7.85 23.77
CA GLU A 59 3.94 9.01 24.06
C GLU A 59 2.65 9.00 23.20
N HIS A 60 2.73 8.45 21.97
CA HIS A 60 1.56 8.27 21.10
C HIS A 60 0.44 7.47 21.79
N HIS A 61 0.77 6.49 22.63
CA HIS A 61 -0.19 5.69 23.40
C HIS A 61 -0.92 6.53 24.47
N TYR A 62 -0.32 7.62 24.93
CA TYR A 62 -0.85 8.50 25.96
C TYR A 62 -1.27 9.88 25.43
N ASN A 63 -1.38 10.03 24.12
CA ASN A 63 -1.85 11.27 23.51
C ASN A 63 -3.23 11.65 24.07
N PRO A 64 -3.42 12.87 24.63
CA PRO A 64 -4.69 13.28 25.23
C PRO A 64 -5.88 13.34 24.27
N ASP A 65 -5.61 13.40 22.96
CA ASP A 65 -6.66 13.45 21.94
C ASP A 65 -7.16 12.05 21.52
N ARG A 66 -6.67 10.97 22.18
CA ARG A 66 -7.15 9.62 21.90
C ARG A 66 -8.63 9.46 22.27
N LEU A 67 -9.35 8.76 21.41
CA LEU A 67 -10.72 8.31 21.66
C LEU A 67 -10.69 7.10 22.60
N LEU A 68 -11.15 7.28 23.82
CA LEU A 68 -11.15 6.23 24.87
C LEU A 68 -12.53 5.63 25.13
N HIS A 69 -13.59 6.22 24.58
CA HIS A 69 -14.97 5.81 24.79
C HIS A 69 -15.76 5.85 23.49
N ALA A 70 -16.79 5.02 23.41
CA ALA A 70 -17.72 5.09 22.30
C ALA A 70 -18.47 6.45 22.30
N MET A 71 -18.74 6.95 21.09
CA MET A 71 -19.36 8.26 20.92
C MET A 71 -20.51 8.21 19.92
N LYS A 72 -21.55 8.98 20.16
CA LYS A 72 -22.71 9.15 19.29
C LYS A 72 -22.78 10.60 18.82
N ARG A 73 -23.00 10.81 17.54
CA ARG A 73 -23.18 12.13 16.94
C ARG A 73 -24.45 12.82 17.47
N VAL A 74 -24.33 14.10 17.77
CA VAL A 74 -25.44 14.95 18.23
C VAL A 74 -25.67 16.20 17.38
N GLY A 75 -24.72 16.52 16.47
CA GLY A 75 -24.81 17.62 15.52
C GLY A 75 -24.94 17.17 14.07
N PRO A 76 -24.92 18.09 13.11
CA PRO A 76 -24.85 17.77 11.67
C PRO A 76 -23.61 16.95 11.33
N LYS A 77 -23.67 16.11 10.29
CA LYS A 77 -22.51 15.34 9.83
C LYS A 77 -21.34 16.26 9.46
N GLY A 78 -20.15 15.91 9.92
CA GLY A 78 -18.92 16.69 9.72
C GLY A 78 -18.71 17.80 10.75
N SER A 79 -19.68 18.09 11.65
CA SER A 79 -19.53 19.13 12.69
C SER A 79 -18.54 18.75 13.80
N GLY A 80 -18.25 17.45 13.98
CA GLY A 80 -17.43 16.95 15.08
C GLY A 80 -18.12 17.03 16.45
N GLN A 81 -19.45 17.19 16.48
CA GLN A 81 -20.24 17.27 17.73
C GLN A 81 -20.72 15.87 18.14
N PHE A 82 -20.14 15.35 19.20
CA PHE A 82 -20.42 14.02 19.72
C PHE A 82 -20.70 14.07 21.23
N GLN A 83 -21.48 13.11 21.70
CA GLN A 83 -21.62 12.79 23.12
C GLN A 83 -21.05 11.40 23.39
N ARG A 84 -20.47 11.21 24.55
CA ARG A 84 -20.02 9.91 25.04
C ARG A 84 -21.24 9.03 25.31
N ILE A 85 -21.14 7.78 24.89
CA ILE A 85 -22.03 6.67 25.23
C ILE A 85 -21.19 5.48 25.67
N THR A 86 -21.81 4.43 26.22
CA THR A 86 -21.10 3.17 26.47
C THR A 86 -20.93 2.37 25.19
N TYR A 87 -19.96 1.45 25.19
CA TYR A 87 -19.74 0.55 24.05
C TYR A 87 -20.98 -0.30 23.75
N ASP A 88 -21.68 -0.77 24.80
CA ASP A 88 -22.90 -1.57 24.64
C ASP A 88 -24.07 -0.75 24.06
N GLU A 89 -24.22 0.52 24.44
CA GLU A 89 -25.18 1.43 23.81
C GLU A 89 -24.86 1.66 22.32
N ALA A 90 -23.57 1.77 21.98
CA ALA A 90 -23.14 1.87 20.59
C ALA A 90 -23.51 0.62 19.78
N LEU A 91 -23.22 -0.57 20.31
CA LEU A 91 -23.58 -1.83 19.66
C LEU A 91 -25.11 -2.00 19.51
N ALA A 92 -25.86 -1.61 20.52
CA ALA A 92 -27.33 -1.66 20.45
C ALA A 92 -27.88 -0.72 19.37
N GLU A 93 -27.35 0.48 19.23
CA GLU A 93 -27.75 1.42 18.17
C GLU A 93 -27.36 0.89 16.79
N ILE A 94 -26.15 0.34 16.63
CA ILE A 94 -25.71 -0.29 15.38
C ILE A 94 -26.65 -1.43 14.99
N LYS A 95 -26.96 -2.35 15.90
CA LYS A 95 -27.92 -3.44 15.65
C LYS A 95 -29.27 -2.90 15.19
N LYS A 96 -29.81 -1.93 15.92
CA LYS A 96 -31.11 -1.32 15.60
C LYS A 96 -31.10 -0.74 14.19
N ARG A 97 -30.10 0.08 13.84
CA ARG A 97 -30.01 0.75 12.56
C ARG A 97 -29.76 -0.24 11.42
N TRP A 98 -28.87 -1.21 11.61
CA TRP A 98 -28.62 -2.22 10.58
C TRP A 98 -29.81 -3.14 10.35
N THR A 99 -30.54 -3.53 11.41
CA THR A 99 -31.77 -4.30 11.24
C THR A 99 -32.80 -3.52 10.39
N GLN A 100 -33.01 -2.23 10.69
CA GLN A 100 -33.91 -1.38 9.89
C GLN A 100 -33.47 -1.25 8.43
N ILE A 101 -32.18 -1.08 8.18
CA ILE A 101 -31.61 -0.99 6.82
C ILE A 101 -31.78 -2.32 6.08
N ILE A 102 -31.50 -3.44 6.74
CA ILE A 102 -31.64 -4.77 6.15
C ILE A 102 -33.11 -5.07 5.82
N ASP A 103 -34.03 -4.75 6.71
CA ASP A 103 -35.47 -4.96 6.50
C ASP A 103 -35.99 -4.11 5.33
N GLN A 104 -35.49 -2.90 5.16
CA GLN A 104 -35.96 -1.97 4.13
C GLN A 104 -35.26 -2.13 2.78
N TYR A 105 -33.95 -2.39 2.77
CA TYR A 105 -33.11 -2.34 1.55
C TYR A 105 -32.38 -3.66 1.29
N GLY A 106 -32.31 -4.56 2.25
CA GLY A 106 -31.45 -5.75 2.19
C GLY A 106 -30.04 -5.49 2.70
N SER A 107 -29.33 -6.58 2.99
CA SER A 107 -27.97 -6.52 3.60
C SER A 107 -26.91 -5.86 2.70
N GLN A 108 -27.09 -5.89 1.37
CA GLN A 108 -26.18 -5.23 0.45
C GLN A 108 -26.27 -3.69 0.48
N ALA A 109 -27.19 -3.11 1.24
CA ALA A 109 -27.18 -1.66 1.54
C ALA A 109 -26.12 -1.28 2.59
N ILE A 110 -25.43 -2.26 3.17
CA ILE A 110 -24.32 -2.09 4.13
C ILE A 110 -23.01 -2.46 3.42
N MET A 111 -21.95 -1.68 3.66
CA MET A 111 -20.62 -1.96 3.13
C MET A 111 -19.56 -1.73 4.21
N ASN A 112 -18.54 -2.60 4.22
CA ASN A 112 -17.30 -2.37 4.97
C ASN A 112 -16.32 -1.58 4.12
N HIS A 113 -15.63 -0.62 4.73
CA HIS A 113 -14.49 0.07 4.16
C HIS A 113 -13.28 -0.11 5.07
N CYS A 114 -12.28 -0.83 4.61
CA CYS A 114 -11.10 -1.17 5.39
C CYS A 114 -9.86 -1.17 4.52
N TYR A 115 -8.78 -0.56 5.02
CA TYR A 115 -7.49 -0.71 4.37
C TYR A 115 -6.36 -0.98 5.37
N LEU A 116 -5.09 -0.73 4.99
CA LEU A 116 -3.90 -1.16 5.72
C LEU A 116 -3.47 -0.14 6.80
N GLY A 117 -4.39 0.36 7.63
CA GLY A 117 -4.07 1.16 8.81
C GLY A 117 -3.35 0.37 9.90
N ASN A 118 -3.46 -0.97 9.85
CA ASN A 118 -2.77 -1.93 10.69
C ASN A 118 -2.40 -3.16 9.85
N GLN A 119 -1.16 -3.62 9.93
CA GLN A 119 -0.66 -4.79 9.18
C GLN A 119 -0.88 -6.14 9.85
N GLY A 120 -1.53 -6.20 10.99
CA GLY A 120 -1.80 -7.46 11.70
C GLY A 120 -2.77 -8.37 10.92
N THR A 121 -2.70 -9.66 11.18
CA THR A 121 -3.62 -10.64 10.59
C THR A 121 -4.97 -10.66 11.31
N LEU A 122 -4.96 -10.52 12.65
CA LEU A 122 -6.19 -10.47 13.45
C LEU A 122 -6.89 -9.11 13.35
N ASN A 123 -6.13 -8.01 13.30
CA ASN A 123 -6.67 -6.67 13.42
C ASN A 123 -6.46 -5.80 12.18
N GLY A 124 -5.85 -6.33 11.12
CA GLY A 124 -5.47 -5.60 9.92
C GLY A 124 -6.49 -5.64 8.79
N LEU A 125 -5.97 -5.73 7.57
CA LEU A 125 -6.69 -5.56 6.30
C LEU A 125 -7.93 -6.45 6.14
N THR A 126 -7.90 -7.67 6.66
CA THR A 126 -8.95 -8.68 6.47
C THR A 126 -9.84 -8.87 7.71
N SER A 127 -9.62 -8.10 8.76
CA SER A 127 -10.25 -8.36 10.07
C SER A 127 -11.79 -8.33 10.09
N GLY A 128 -12.44 -7.67 9.16
CA GLY A 128 -13.90 -7.60 9.05
C GLY A 128 -14.52 -8.51 7.99
N ASP A 129 -13.72 -9.12 7.13
CA ASP A 129 -14.22 -9.80 5.93
C ASP A 129 -15.21 -10.93 6.26
N ALA A 130 -14.83 -11.82 7.17
CA ALA A 130 -15.72 -12.92 7.59
C ALA A 130 -17.05 -12.41 8.16
N PHE A 131 -17.05 -11.30 8.92
CA PHE A 131 -18.26 -10.74 9.49
C PHE A 131 -19.22 -10.20 8.41
N PHE A 132 -18.69 -9.40 7.47
CA PHE A 132 -19.51 -8.81 6.42
C PHE A 132 -19.95 -9.85 5.37
N ASN A 133 -19.16 -10.88 5.11
CA ASN A 133 -19.57 -12.03 4.30
C ASN A 133 -20.73 -12.79 4.95
N ARG A 134 -20.66 -13.02 6.27
CA ARG A 134 -21.75 -13.64 7.05
C ARG A 134 -23.02 -12.79 7.07
N LEU A 135 -22.88 -11.48 7.15
CA LEU A 135 -24.01 -10.53 7.09
C LEU A 135 -24.64 -10.52 5.69
N GLY A 136 -23.88 -10.78 4.65
CA GLY A 136 -24.28 -10.67 3.25
C GLY A 136 -24.27 -9.22 2.75
N ALA A 137 -23.32 -8.43 3.24
CA ALA A 137 -23.11 -7.04 2.87
C ALA A 137 -22.49 -6.90 1.50
N THR A 138 -22.50 -5.68 0.93
CA THR A 138 -21.68 -5.34 -0.25
C THR A 138 -20.20 -5.53 0.09
N ILE A 139 -19.48 -6.20 -0.78
CA ILE A 139 -18.03 -6.41 -0.66
C ILE A 139 -17.31 -5.15 -1.13
N GLY A 140 -16.47 -4.59 -0.25
CA GLY A 140 -15.52 -3.54 -0.61
C GLY A 140 -14.28 -4.14 -1.28
N GLU A 141 -14.03 -3.80 -2.54
CA GLU A 141 -12.84 -4.22 -3.23
C GLU A 141 -11.65 -3.34 -2.82
N LYS A 142 -10.69 -3.95 -2.12
CA LYS A 142 -9.52 -3.28 -1.52
C LYS A 142 -8.45 -3.02 -2.58
N CYS A 143 -8.32 -1.79 -3.04
CA CYS A 143 -7.55 -1.47 -4.23
C CYS A 143 -6.63 -0.23 -4.14
N TYR A 144 -6.46 0.36 -2.95
CA TYR A 144 -5.69 1.61 -2.83
C TYR A 144 -4.19 1.48 -2.99
N CYS A 145 -3.58 0.33 -2.71
CA CYS A 145 -2.13 0.24 -2.55
C CYS A 145 -1.45 -0.59 -3.63
N GLU A 146 -1.69 -1.90 -3.69
CA GLU A 146 -0.86 -2.83 -4.45
C GLU A 146 -1.66 -3.75 -5.39
N SER A 147 -2.95 -3.55 -5.51
CA SER A 147 -3.82 -4.48 -6.24
C SER A 147 -3.47 -4.62 -7.72
N GLY A 148 -3.05 -3.54 -8.35
CA GLY A 148 -2.57 -3.55 -9.73
C GLY A 148 -1.22 -4.24 -9.87
N SER A 149 -0.27 -3.89 -9.00
CA SER A 149 1.07 -4.45 -9.03
C SER A 149 1.10 -5.92 -8.62
N SER A 150 0.36 -6.30 -7.58
CA SER A 150 0.23 -7.72 -7.19
C SER A 150 -0.43 -8.57 -8.27
N THR A 151 -1.48 -8.07 -8.91
CA THR A 151 -2.12 -8.77 -10.04
C THR A 151 -1.11 -8.95 -11.18
N ALA A 152 -0.39 -7.91 -11.54
CA ALA A 152 0.63 -7.93 -12.59
C ALA A 152 1.78 -8.89 -12.27
N TRP A 153 2.27 -8.85 -11.02
CA TRP A 153 3.30 -9.76 -10.53
C TRP A 153 2.85 -11.22 -10.63
N ILE A 154 1.66 -11.53 -10.12
CA ILE A 154 1.09 -12.90 -10.16
C ILE A 154 0.92 -13.39 -11.59
N MET A 155 0.49 -12.51 -12.52
CA MET A 155 0.36 -12.86 -13.93
C MET A 155 1.70 -13.18 -14.61
N THR A 156 2.80 -12.58 -14.13
CA THR A 156 4.12 -12.67 -14.77
C THR A 156 5.04 -13.68 -14.08
N VAL A 157 5.11 -13.64 -12.76
CA VAL A 157 6.07 -14.40 -11.93
C VAL A 157 5.36 -15.48 -11.10
N GLY A 158 4.07 -15.29 -10.87
CA GLY A 158 3.26 -16.13 -9.99
C GLY A 158 3.26 -15.65 -8.53
N PRO A 159 2.45 -16.26 -7.65
CA PRO A 159 2.37 -15.92 -6.24
C PRO A 159 3.64 -16.40 -5.47
N THR A 160 4.72 -15.67 -5.65
CA THR A 160 6.05 -15.93 -5.04
C THR A 160 6.69 -14.60 -4.65
N GLY A 161 7.51 -14.62 -3.61
CA GLY A 161 8.15 -13.41 -3.09
C GLY A 161 9.33 -12.88 -3.93
N GLY A 162 9.74 -13.63 -4.95
CA GLY A 162 10.88 -13.23 -5.77
C GLY A 162 12.20 -13.22 -5.00
N LEU A 163 13.06 -12.25 -5.34
CA LEU A 163 14.35 -12.04 -4.68
C LEU A 163 14.14 -11.66 -3.20
N ASP A 164 15.01 -12.15 -2.35
CA ASP A 164 15.09 -11.73 -0.95
C ASP A 164 15.79 -10.36 -0.84
N VAL A 165 15.17 -9.41 -0.14
CA VAL A 165 15.73 -8.06 0.06
C VAL A 165 17.12 -8.08 0.71
N GLU A 166 17.37 -9.01 1.65
CA GLU A 166 18.71 -9.18 2.28
C GLU A 166 19.76 -9.65 1.25
N SER A 167 19.33 -10.38 0.21
CA SER A 167 20.20 -10.84 -0.86
C SER A 167 20.65 -9.75 -1.83
N LEU A 168 20.05 -8.54 -1.77
CA LEU A 168 20.54 -7.39 -2.53
C LEU A 168 22.01 -7.05 -2.24
N ALA A 169 22.53 -7.41 -1.06
CA ALA A 169 23.93 -7.26 -0.68
C ALA A 169 24.91 -7.98 -1.63
N TYR A 170 24.43 -8.98 -2.38
CA TYR A 170 25.22 -9.77 -3.32
C TYR A 170 25.11 -9.32 -4.77
N SER A 171 24.25 -8.34 -5.06
CA SER A 171 24.06 -7.79 -6.40
C SER A 171 25.27 -6.98 -6.86
N LYS A 172 25.45 -6.86 -8.19
CA LYS A 172 26.46 -6.02 -8.84
C LYS A 172 25.88 -4.80 -9.57
N TYR A 173 24.59 -4.90 -9.91
CA TYR A 173 23.83 -3.82 -10.51
C TYR A 173 22.43 -3.80 -9.89
N ILE A 174 22.05 -2.71 -9.27
CA ILE A 174 20.75 -2.60 -8.60
C ILE A 174 19.97 -1.44 -9.19
N ILE A 175 18.82 -1.73 -9.75
CA ILE A 175 17.82 -0.72 -10.12
C ILE A 175 16.81 -0.60 -8.99
N VAL A 176 16.71 0.58 -8.37
CA VAL A 176 15.60 0.95 -7.49
C VAL A 176 14.60 1.70 -8.35
N TRP A 177 13.50 1.06 -8.69
CA TRP A 177 12.51 1.57 -9.63
C TRP A 177 11.26 2.04 -8.90
N ALA A 178 10.89 3.32 -9.06
CA ALA A 178 9.71 3.95 -8.47
C ALA A 178 9.61 3.81 -6.94
N MET A 179 10.76 3.88 -6.23
CA MET A 179 10.80 3.71 -4.78
C MET A 179 11.79 4.65 -4.09
N ASN A 180 11.31 5.44 -3.14
CA ASN A 180 12.14 6.28 -2.28
C ASN A 180 12.51 5.54 -0.98
N MET A 181 13.44 4.57 -1.06
CA MET A 181 13.77 3.65 0.02
C MET A 181 14.14 4.35 1.34
N LEU A 182 14.90 5.46 1.28
CA LEU A 182 15.28 6.24 2.48
C LEU A 182 14.12 6.92 3.20
N SER A 183 12.91 6.85 2.64
CA SER A 183 11.67 7.33 3.29
C SER A 183 10.64 6.23 3.51
N THR A 184 10.65 5.16 2.70
CA THR A 184 9.58 4.15 2.65
C THR A 184 10.03 2.70 2.79
N ASN A 185 11.35 2.41 2.77
CA ASN A 185 11.91 1.07 2.99
C ASN A 185 13.34 1.19 3.56
N LEU A 186 13.43 1.90 4.68
CA LEU A 186 14.72 2.35 5.24
C LEU A 186 15.66 1.19 5.56
N HIS A 187 15.13 0.06 6.07
CA HIS A 187 15.94 -1.06 6.54
C HIS A 187 16.43 -1.97 5.41
N ALA A 188 15.93 -1.81 4.18
CA ALA A 188 16.51 -2.44 3.01
C ALA A 188 17.77 -1.69 2.49
N TRP A 189 17.91 -0.41 2.81
CA TRP A 189 19.01 0.42 2.33
C TRP A 189 20.40 -0.03 2.79
N PRO A 190 20.63 -0.51 4.03
CA PRO A 190 21.91 -1.08 4.45
C PRO A 190 22.43 -2.18 3.55
N PHE A 191 21.57 -3.06 3.03
CA PHE A 191 21.97 -4.15 2.11
C PHE A 191 22.41 -3.59 0.75
N ILE A 192 21.80 -2.51 0.28
CA ILE A 192 22.25 -1.80 -0.92
C ILE A 192 23.63 -1.14 -0.70
N LEU A 193 23.85 -0.57 0.50
CA LEU A 193 25.16 0.00 0.84
C LEU A 193 26.24 -1.09 0.96
N GLU A 194 25.90 -2.28 1.44
CA GLU A 194 26.78 -3.44 1.47
C GLU A 194 27.16 -3.85 0.03
N ALA A 195 26.19 -3.94 -0.89
CA ALA A 195 26.44 -4.19 -2.31
C ALA A 195 27.34 -3.10 -2.92
N LYS A 196 27.04 -1.82 -2.67
CA LYS A 196 27.83 -0.67 -3.16
C LYS A 196 29.27 -0.72 -2.68
N LYS A 197 29.50 -1.05 -1.41
CA LYS A 197 30.85 -1.27 -0.85
C LYS A 197 31.60 -2.39 -1.58
N ASN A 198 30.88 -3.39 -2.10
CA ASN A 198 31.41 -4.51 -2.88
C ASN A 198 31.46 -4.20 -4.39
N GLY A 199 31.34 -2.94 -4.79
CA GLY A 199 31.48 -2.46 -6.17
C GLY A 199 30.21 -2.51 -7.01
N ALA A 200 29.03 -2.69 -6.41
CA ALA A 200 27.76 -2.62 -7.12
C ALA A 200 27.46 -1.17 -7.56
N LYS A 201 26.87 -1.03 -8.75
CA LYS A 201 26.30 0.23 -9.23
C LYS A 201 24.84 0.35 -8.85
N ILE A 202 24.45 1.47 -8.28
CA ILE A 202 23.08 1.77 -7.85
C ILE A 202 22.45 2.78 -8.80
N VAL A 203 21.36 2.39 -9.45
CA VAL A 203 20.56 3.22 -10.34
C VAL A 203 19.20 3.45 -9.69
N VAL A 204 18.72 4.68 -9.70
CA VAL A 204 17.36 5.01 -9.27
C VAL A 204 16.58 5.56 -10.46
N ILE A 205 15.43 4.95 -10.75
CA ILE A 205 14.47 5.43 -11.76
C ILE A 205 13.28 6.03 -11.01
N ASP A 206 13.15 7.36 -11.08
CA ASP A 206 12.12 8.10 -10.34
C ASP A 206 11.90 9.47 -11.01
N PRO A 207 10.67 9.97 -11.14
CA PRO A 207 10.41 11.33 -11.65
C PRO A 207 11.03 12.45 -10.81
N ILE A 208 11.27 12.18 -9.52
CA ILE A 208 11.82 13.13 -8.56
C ILE A 208 13.25 12.72 -8.19
N ARG A 209 14.14 13.68 -8.03
CA ARG A 209 15.43 13.44 -7.39
C ARG A 209 15.27 13.29 -5.88
N THR A 210 14.72 12.14 -5.48
CA THR A 210 14.38 11.78 -4.09
C THR A 210 15.62 11.69 -3.20
N ARG A 211 15.40 11.49 -1.88
CA ARG A 211 16.51 11.20 -0.94
C ARG A 211 17.32 9.98 -1.38
N THR A 212 16.65 8.95 -1.91
CA THR A 212 17.30 7.75 -2.44
C THR A 212 18.09 8.06 -3.71
N ALA A 213 17.50 8.81 -4.65
CA ALA A 213 18.16 9.21 -5.90
C ALA A 213 19.43 10.04 -5.66
N LYS A 214 19.44 10.87 -4.59
CA LYS A 214 20.62 11.66 -4.18
C LYS A 214 21.79 10.81 -3.67
N GLN A 215 21.56 9.55 -3.31
CA GLN A 215 22.58 8.60 -2.83
C GLN A 215 22.97 7.56 -3.89
N ALA A 216 22.25 7.51 -5.01
CA ALA A 216 22.51 6.62 -6.13
C ALA A 216 23.74 7.06 -6.94
N ASP A 217 24.33 6.13 -7.68
CA ASP A 217 25.40 6.41 -8.63
C ASP A 217 24.86 7.05 -9.91
N TRP A 218 23.59 6.76 -10.23
CA TRP A 218 22.89 7.32 -11.37
C TRP A 218 21.39 7.48 -11.09
N HIS A 219 20.86 8.67 -11.30
CA HIS A 219 19.44 8.96 -11.29
C HIS A 219 18.93 9.08 -12.73
N VAL A 220 18.01 8.23 -13.11
CA VAL A 220 17.29 8.25 -14.38
C VAL A 220 15.96 8.94 -14.14
N GLN A 221 15.85 10.21 -14.48
CA GLN A 221 14.66 11.01 -14.26
C GLN A 221 13.64 10.78 -15.38
N ILE A 222 12.55 10.10 -15.06
CA ILE A 222 11.51 9.67 -15.99
C ILE A 222 10.25 10.54 -15.87
N ARG A 223 9.47 10.69 -16.95
CA ARG A 223 8.13 11.27 -16.86
C ARG A 223 7.18 10.30 -16.16
N PRO A 224 6.26 10.77 -15.26
CA PRO A 224 5.30 9.90 -14.58
C PRO A 224 4.49 9.05 -15.54
N GLY A 225 4.30 7.76 -15.20
CA GLY A 225 3.46 6.82 -15.96
C GLY A 225 4.03 6.36 -17.30
N THR A 226 5.34 6.58 -17.55
CA THR A 226 5.99 6.13 -18.79
C THR A 226 6.96 4.97 -18.59
N ASP A 227 6.87 4.32 -17.45
CA ASP A 227 7.73 3.21 -17.01
C ASP A 227 7.64 2.00 -17.95
N GLY A 228 6.43 1.66 -18.42
CA GLY A 228 6.24 0.59 -19.41
C GLY A 228 6.96 0.85 -20.73
N ALA A 229 6.96 2.11 -21.19
CA ALA A 229 7.71 2.48 -22.40
C ALA A 229 9.23 2.33 -22.20
N LEU A 230 9.75 2.72 -21.02
CA LEU A 230 11.16 2.54 -20.68
C LEU A 230 11.54 1.06 -20.64
N ALA A 231 10.75 0.22 -19.99
CA ALA A 231 10.98 -1.22 -19.92
C ALA A 231 10.99 -1.87 -21.33
N LEU A 232 10.04 -1.51 -22.20
CA LEU A 232 10.02 -1.95 -23.60
C LEU A 232 11.24 -1.46 -24.39
N GLY A 233 11.67 -0.22 -24.15
CA GLY A 233 12.89 0.31 -24.76
C GLY A 233 14.16 -0.41 -24.32
N MET A 234 14.25 -0.78 -23.04
CA MET A 234 15.33 -1.62 -22.54
C MET A 234 15.30 -3.01 -23.20
N MET A 235 14.12 -3.64 -23.29
CA MET A 235 13.95 -4.93 -23.97
C MET A 235 14.32 -4.85 -25.45
N ASN A 236 13.94 -3.76 -26.14
CA ASN A 236 14.31 -3.53 -27.54
C ASN A 236 15.84 -3.57 -27.72
N VAL A 237 16.58 -2.85 -26.88
CA VAL A 237 18.06 -2.83 -26.93
C VAL A 237 18.64 -4.20 -26.61
N ILE A 238 18.18 -4.85 -25.53
CA ILE A 238 18.63 -6.17 -25.09
C ILE A 238 18.47 -7.20 -26.19
N ILE A 239 17.32 -7.19 -26.86
CA ILE A 239 17.00 -8.14 -27.96
C ILE A 239 17.80 -7.79 -29.22
N ALA A 240 17.83 -6.52 -29.62
CA ALA A 240 18.52 -6.11 -30.85
C ALA A 240 20.05 -6.29 -30.78
N GLU A 241 20.62 -6.25 -29.59
CA GLU A 241 22.06 -6.41 -29.38
C GLU A 241 22.46 -7.84 -28.93
N ASP A 242 21.49 -8.77 -28.98
CA ASP A 242 21.68 -10.18 -28.59
C ASP A 242 22.24 -10.37 -27.16
N LEU A 243 21.70 -9.59 -26.21
CA LEU A 243 22.06 -9.64 -24.79
C LEU A 243 21.09 -10.51 -23.98
N VAL A 244 20.22 -11.24 -24.65
CA VAL A 244 19.23 -12.18 -24.07
C VAL A 244 19.93 -13.44 -23.55
N ASP A 245 19.56 -13.94 -22.36
CA ASP A 245 19.92 -15.30 -21.95
C ASP A 245 18.97 -16.30 -22.62
N HIS A 246 19.29 -16.68 -23.88
CA HIS A 246 18.45 -17.58 -24.68
C HIS A 246 18.22 -18.93 -24.00
N ASP A 247 19.21 -19.48 -23.29
CA ASP A 247 19.04 -20.76 -22.59
C ASP A 247 18.01 -20.65 -21.45
N TYR A 248 17.98 -19.52 -20.74
CA TYR A 248 16.99 -19.27 -19.70
C TYR A 248 15.59 -19.01 -20.30
N VAL A 249 15.54 -18.16 -21.33
CA VAL A 249 14.29 -17.77 -22.00
C VAL A 249 13.59 -19.00 -22.59
N ASP A 250 14.30 -19.83 -23.34
CA ASP A 250 13.74 -21.01 -24.00
C ASP A 250 13.19 -22.03 -22.99
N LYS A 251 13.90 -22.22 -21.87
CA LYS A 251 13.48 -23.21 -20.85
C LYS A 251 12.37 -22.71 -19.95
N TYR A 252 12.45 -21.46 -19.49
CA TYR A 252 11.71 -21.00 -18.32
C TYR A 252 10.77 -19.81 -18.60
N THR A 253 10.56 -19.41 -19.87
CA THR A 253 9.61 -18.34 -20.20
C THR A 253 8.53 -18.79 -21.17
N LEU A 254 7.43 -18.06 -21.21
CA LEU A 254 6.32 -18.22 -22.16
C LEU A 254 6.04 -16.89 -22.87
N GLY A 255 5.97 -16.90 -24.21
CA GLY A 255 5.57 -15.74 -25.00
C GLY A 255 6.72 -14.81 -25.40
N TYR A 256 7.94 -15.35 -25.55
CA TYR A 256 9.12 -14.53 -25.93
C TYR A 256 8.96 -13.90 -27.31
N ASP A 257 8.45 -14.62 -28.32
CA ASP A 257 8.31 -14.08 -29.67
C ASP A 257 7.29 -12.93 -29.72
N GLU A 258 6.20 -13.04 -28.94
CA GLU A 258 5.20 -11.99 -28.85
C GLU A 258 5.76 -10.76 -28.10
N LEU A 259 6.51 -10.95 -27.00
CA LEU A 259 7.18 -9.87 -26.31
C LEU A 259 8.22 -9.18 -27.20
N LYS A 260 9.01 -9.95 -27.96
CA LYS A 260 9.97 -9.45 -28.94
C LYS A 260 9.29 -8.56 -29.99
N ALA A 261 8.19 -9.04 -30.57
CA ALA A 261 7.42 -8.28 -31.56
C ALA A 261 6.82 -6.99 -30.96
N ARG A 262 6.46 -7.00 -29.66
CA ARG A 262 6.03 -5.80 -28.93
C ARG A 262 7.20 -4.84 -28.72
N ALA A 263 8.33 -5.32 -28.22
CA ALA A 263 9.51 -4.52 -27.94
C ALA A 263 10.11 -3.87 -29.21
N GLU A 264 10.02 -4.54 -30.38
CA GLU A 264 10.47 -3.98 -31.68
C GLU A 264 9.75 -2.67 -32.04
N GLN A 265 8.53 -2.45 -31.51
CA GLN A 265 7.79 -1.22 -31.75
C GLN A 265 8.28 -0.03 -30.88
N TYR A 266 9.22 -0.27 -29.96
CA TYR A 266 9.71 0.72 -29.01
C TYR A 266 11.23 0.93 -29.16
N PRO A 267 11.71 1.41 -30.33
CA PRO A 267 13.10 1.78 -30.46
C PRO A 267 13.44 2.94 -29.52
N PRO A 268 14.71 3.06 -29.07
CA PRO A 268 15.13 4.08 -28.11
C PRO A 268 14.73 5.51 -28.45
N GLU A 269 14.64 5.84 -29.74
CA GLU A 269 14.22 7.16 -30.24
C GLU A 269 12.75 7.46 -29.93
N ARG A 270 11.85 6.47 -30.08
CA ARG A 270 10.45 6.57 -29.68
C ARG A 270 10.32 6.68 -28.16
N VAL A 271 11.05 5.83 -27.44
CA VAL A 271 11.03 5.81 -25.99
C VAL A 271 11.52 7.12 -25.37
N ALA A 272 12.59 7.71 -25.95
CA ALA A 272 13.10 9.01 -25.53
C ALA A 272 12.03 10.11 -25.64
N SER A 273 11.26 10.12 -26.72
CA SER A 273 10.17 11.10 -26.91
C SER A 273 9.05 10.94 -25.86
N ILE A 274 8.78 9.73 -25.43
CA ILE A 274 7.75 9.40 -24.40
C ILE A 274 8.26 9.73 -23.01
N THR A 275 9.41 9.19 -22.63
CA THR A 275 9.93 9.18 -21.26
C THR A 275 10.67 10.44 -20.85
N GLY A 276 11.19 11.20 -21.84
CA GLY A 276 12.10 12.33 -21.62
C GLY A 276 13.55 11.93 -21.33
N ILE A 277 13.87 10.63 -21.34
CA ILE A 277 15.22 10.09 -21.15
C ILE A 277 15.95 10.10 -22.49
N SER A 278 17.24 10.40 -22.51
CA SER A 278 18.02 10.42 -23.77
C SER A 278 18.14 9.01 -24.37
N VAL A 279 18.23 8.93 -25.69
CA VAL A 279 18.48 7.66 -26.43
C VAL A 279 19.74 6.96 -25.91
N GLU A 280 20.77 7.74 -25.62
CA GLU A 280 22.06 7.25 -25.10
C GLU A 280 21.87 6.62 -23.70
N ASP A 281 21.12 7.28 -22.81
CA ASP A 281 20.86 6.78 -21.47
C ASP A 281 19.98 5.52 -21.48
N ILE A 282 18.98 5.42 -22.37
CA ILE A 282 18.17 4.22 -22.54
C ILE A 282 19.05 3.03 -22.96
N ARG A 283 19.92 3.23 -23.96
CA ARG A 283 20.83 2.18 -24.43
C ARG A 283 21.85 1.80 -23.35
N LYS A 284 22.37 2.76 -22.62
CA LYS A 284 23.32 2.55 -21.54
C LYS A 284 22.67 1.74 -20.41
N LEU A 285 21.46 2.13 -19.98
CA LEU A 285 20.72 1.44 -18.91
C LEU A 285 20.48 -0.03 -19.28
N ALA A 286 20.00 -0.29 -20.50
CA ALA A 286 19.72 -1.64 -20.97
C ALA A 286 20.98 -2.51 -21.03
N ARG A 287 22.07 -2.00 -21.61
CA ARG A 287 23.35 -2.72 -21.74
C ARG A 287 23.96 -3.02 -20.36
N GLU A 288 24.05 -2.01 -19.49
CA GLU A 288 24.63 -2.20 -18.16
C GLU A 288 23.83 -3.21 -17.33
N TYR A 289 22.48 -3.14 -17.36
CA TYR A 289 21.60 -4.08 -16.67
C TYR A 289 21.80 -5.52 -17.17
N ALA A 290 21.86 -5.72 -18.48
CA ALA A 290 21.98 -7.05 -19.06
C ALA A 290 23.36 -7.69 -18.84
N THR A 291 24.43 -6.88 -18.92
CA THR A 291 25.82 -7.39 -18.91
C THR A 291 26.47 -7.40 -17.54
N THR A 292 25.88 -6.75 -16.52
CA THR A 292 26.47 -6.69 -15.17
C THR A 292 25.66 -7.61 -14.23
N GLN A 293 26.07 -8.86 -14.15
CA GLN A 293 25.41 -9.86 -13.32
C GLN A 293 26.14 -10.11 -11.98
N PRO A 294 25.45 -10.41 -10.86
CA PRO A 294 24.00 -10.44 -10.68
C PRO A 294 23.35 -9.04 -10.75
N SER A 295 22.31 -8.90 -11.56
CA SER A 295 21.51 -7.67 -11.61
C SER A 295 20.18 -7.85 -10.88
N ALA A 296 19.75 -6.83 -10.15
CA ALA A 296 18.52 -6.85 -9.36
C ALA A 296 17.65 -5.62 -9.65
N ILE A 297 16.33 -5.81 -9.56
CA ILE A 297 15.36 -4.72 -9.58
C ILE A 297 14.60 -4.74 -8.24
N ARG A 298 14.66 -3.65 -7.48
CA ARG A 298 13.76 -3.37 -6.35
C ARG A 298 12.60 -2.54 -6.87
N GLU A 299 11.49 -3.19 -7.11
CA GLU A 299 10.28 -2.56 -7.63
C GLU A 299 9.49 -1.88 -6.51
N GLY A 300 9.03 -0.67 -6.76
CA GLY A 300 8.12 0.03 -5.87
C GLY A 300 6.69 -0.02 -6.39
N VAL A 301 5.72 -0.21 -5.49
CA VAL A 301 4.28 -0.20 -5.84
C VAL A 301 3.80 1.11 -6.49
N ALA A 302 4.63 2.16 -6.51
CA ALA A 302 4.30 3.40 -7.22
C ALA A 302 4.22 3.23 -8.75
N LEU A 303 4.76 2.15 -9.31
CA LEU A 303 4.61 1.80 -10.74
C LEU A 303 3.14 1.70 -11.16
N GLU A 304 2.28 1.17 -10.30
CA GLU A 304 0.84 1.01 -10.63
C GLU A 304 0.02 2.30 -10.59
N ARG A 305 0.59 3.45 -10.15
CA ARG A 305 -0.13 4.70 -9.87
C ARG A 305 -0.54 5.49 -11.12
N SER A 306 -0.50 4.88 -12.29
CA SER A 306 -0.94 5.43 -13.57
C SER A 306 -1.85 4.46 -14.31
N SER A 307 -2.54 4.94 -15.33
CA SER A 307 -3.51 4.16 -16.11
C SER A 307 -2.92 2.86 -16.68
N GLY A 308 -1.66 2.89 -17.12
CA GLY A 308 -0.93 1.72 -17.63
C GLY A 308 -0.03 1.03 -16.60
N GLY A 309 -0.24 1.29 -15.32
CA GLY A 309 0.69 0.86 -14.27
C GLY A 309 0.80 -0.66 -14.11
N GLY A 310 -0.30 -1.39 -14.30
CA GLY A 310 -0.29 -2.85 -14.24
C GLY A 310 0.60 -3.46 -15.34
N ASP A 311 0.47 -3.00 -16.58
CA ASP A 311 1.34 -3.46 -17.66
C ASP A 311 2.78 -3.00 -17.47
N ALA A 312 3.02 -1.82 -16.88
CA ALA A 312 4.37 -1.38 -16.54
C ALA A 312 5.04 -2.36 -15.56
N VAL A 313 4.32 -2.82 -14.51
CA VAL A 313 4.84 -3.84 -13.58
C VAL A 313 5.11 -5.16 -14.30
N ARG A 314 4.20 -5.65 -15.17
CA ARG A 314 4.43 -6.88 -15.96
C ARG A 314 5.72 -6.78 -16.79
N LEU A 315 5.94 -5.64 -17.45
CA LEU A 315 7.13 -5.41 -18.27
C LEU A 315 8.41 -5.34 -17.41
N VAL A 316 8.39 -4.61 -16.30
CA VAL A 316 9.56 -4.51 -15.41
C VAL A 316 9.89 -5.86 -14.80
N SER A 317 8.89 -6.60 -14.31
CA SER A 317 9.04 -7.96 -13.71
C SER A 317 9.47 -9.02 -14.73
N SER A 318 9.34 -8.76 -16.04
CA SER A 318 9.83 -9.65 -17.10
C SER A 318 11.32 -9.50 -17.39
N LEU A 319 11.93 -8.33 -17.10
CA LEU A 319 13.33 -8.04 -17.41
C LEU A 319 14.33 -9.05 -16.81
N PRO A 320 14.18 -9.51 -15.55
CA PRO A 320 15.12 -10.47 -14.98
C PRO A 320 15.15 -11.82 -15.71
N ALA A 321 14.01 -12.28 -16.22
CA ALA A 321 13.94 -13.52 -16.96
C ALA A 321 14.58 -13.38 -18.36
N LEU A 322 14.46 -12.21 -18.99
CA LEU A 322 15.03 -11.94 -20.29
C LEU A 322 16.57 -12.02 -20.29
N VAL A 323 17.21 -11.60 -19.20
CA VAL A 323 18.69 -11.56 -19.05
C VAL A 323 19.23 -12.68 -18.15
N GLY A 324 18.40 -13.65 -17.74
CA GLY A 324 18.82 -14.76 -16.88
C GLY A 324 19.25 -14.35 -15.46
N ALA A 325 18.86 -13.16 -14.99
CA ALA A 325 19.26 -12.64 -13.68
C ALA A 325 18.82 -13.55 -12.52
N TRP A 326 17.72 -14.26 -12.64
CA TRP A 326 17.20 -15.20 -11.65
C TRP A 326 18.13 -16.38 -11.34
N ARG A 327 19.13 -16.67 -12.19
CA ARG A 327 20.12 -17.72 -11.96
C ARG A 327 21.04 -17.45 -10.78
N HIS A 328 21.14 -16.19 -10.36
CA HIS A 328 22.20 -15.73 -9.47
C HIS A 328 21.63 -15.31 -8.10
N VAL A 329 22.40 -15.60 -7.04
CA VAL A 329 22.15 -14.97 -5.73
C VAL A 329 22.32 -13.45 -5.88
N GLY A 330 21.33 -12.70 -5.42
CA GLY A 330 21.30 -11.25 -5.59
C GLY A 330 20.83 -10.79 -6.98
N GLY A 331 20.39 -11.72 -7.84
CA GLY A 331 19.79 -11.42 -9.14
C GLY A 331 18.27 -11.65 -9.14
N GLY A 332 17.57 -10.93 -10.01
CA GLY A 332 16.11 -11.04 -10.15
C GLY A 332 15.37 -9.76 -9.81
N ALA A 333 14.12 -9.88 -9.38
CA ALA A 333 13.31 -8.75 -8.93
C ALA A 333 12.65 -9.05 -7.58
N VAL A 334 12.32 -7.98 -6.84
CA VAL A 334 11.48 -8.05 -5.66
C VAL A 334 10.58 -6.82 -5.59
N GLU A 335 9.29 -7.09 -5.47
CA GLU A 335 8.27 -6.10 -5.17
C GLU A 335 7.80 -6.28 -3.73
N MET A 336 7.01 -7.32 -3.48
CA MET A 336 6.48 -7.65 -2.15
C MET A 336 6.62 -9.16 -1.88
N PRO A 337 7.51 -9.59 -0.98
CA PRO A 337 7.68 -11.01 -0.67
C PRO A 337 6.54 -11.62 0.18
N ILE A 338 5.42 -10.93 0.33
CA ILE A 338 4.25 -11.37 1.09
C ILE A 338 3.69 -12.73 0.62
N TRP A 339 3.88 -13.06 -0.66
CA TRP A 339 3.40 -14.30 -1.26
C TRP A 339 4.12 -15.57 -0.77
N GLU A 340 5.17 -15.42 0.01
CA GLU A 340 5.84 -16.55 0.67
C GLU A 340 5.16 -16.96 1.97
N PHE A 341 4.30 -16.12 2.55
CA PHE A 341 3.56 -16.42 3.77
C PHE A 341 2.36 -17.31 3.44
N PRO A 342 2.21 -18.47 4.10
CA PRO A 342 1.16 -19.44 3.77
C PRO A 342 -0.16 -19.09 4.45
N PHE A 343 -0.81 -18.02 4.01
CA PHE A 343 -2.13 -17.63 4.49
C PHE A 343 -3.21 -18.64 4.12
N ASN A 344 -4.12 -18.90 5.05
CA ASN A 344 -5.36 -19.61 4.80
C ASN A 344 -6.49 -18.57 4.62
N PHE A 345 -6.56 -17.95 3.44
CA PHE A 345 -7.56 -16.94 3.16
C PHE A 345 -8.99 -17.47 3.20
N ASP A 346 -9.21 -18.75 2.89
CA ASP A 346 -10.54 -19.38 3.00
C ASP A 346 -11.04 -19.37 4.45
N PHE A 347 -10.15 -19.54 5.42
CA PHE A 347 -10.52 -19.40 6.82
C PHE A 347 -10.63 -17.93 7.26
N ILE A 348 -9.70 -17.07 6.82
CA ILE A 348 -9.65 -15.65 7.21
C ILE A 348 -10.91 -14.91 6.73
N GLN A 349 -11.23 -15.04 5.45
CA GLN A 349 -12.28 -14.26 4.79
C GLN A 349 -13.63 -14.99 4.75
N ARG A 350 -13.66 -16.31 4.93
CA ARG A 350 -14.87 -17.15 4.85
C ARG A 350 -15.68 -16.89 3.55
N PRO A 351 -15.08 -17.12 2.38
CA PRO A 351 -15.80 -16.97 1.11
C PRO A 351 -17.01 -17.90 0.99
N ASP A 352 -17.02 -19.00 1.73
CA ASP A 352 -18.19 -19.91 1.86
C ASP A 352 -19.42 -19.22 2.48
N TRP A 353 -19.28 -18.08 3.12
CA TRP A 353 -20.38 -17.27 3.66
C TRP A 353 -20.90 -16.22 2.69
N ILE A 354 -20.22 -15.98 1.57
CA ILE A 354 -20.68 -15.04 0.55
C ILE A 354 -21.93 -15.59 -0.13
N LYS A 355 -23.02 -14.81 -0.09
CA LYS A 355 -24.27 -15.20 -0.74
C LYS A 355 -24.15 -15.06 -2.26
N PRO A 356 -24.73 -15.97 -3.03
CA PRO A 356 -24.80 -15.82 -4.48
C PRO A 356 -25.40 -14.47 -4.88
N GLY A 357 -24.76 -13.78 -5.85
CA GLY A 357 -25.20 -12.46 -6.32
C GLY A 357 -24.80 -11.30 -5.39
N THR A 358 -23.92 -11.54 -4.39
CA THR A 358 -23.32 -10.44 -3.62
C THR A 358 -22.47 -9.56 -4.54
N ARG A 359 -22.78 -8.27 -4.57
CA ARG A 359 -22.05 -7.31 -5.40
C ARG A 359 -20.72 -6.91 -4.76
N VAL A 360 -19.79 -6.55 -5.64
CA VAL A 360 -18.49 -5.95 -5.29
C VAL A 360 -18.48 -4.49 -5.72
N VAL A 361 -17.98 -3.61 -4.87
CA VAL A 361 -17.78 -2.18 -5.18
C VAL A 361 -16.32 -1.85 -4.92
N ASN A 362 -15.63 -1.36 -5.94
CA ASN A 362 -14.27 -0.86 -5.78
C ASN A 362 -14.28 0.32 -4.78
N GLU A 363 -13.42 0.26 -3.76
CA GLU A 363 -13.41 1.28 -2.70
C GLU A 363 -13.06 2.68 -3.23
N LEU A 364 -12.35 2.80 -4.36
CA LEU A 364 -12.10 4.09 -5.01
C LEU A 364 -13.38 4.75 -5.53
N ASP A 365 -14.39 3.94 -5.87
CA ASP A 365 -15.67 4.41 -6.36
C ASP A 365 -16.67 4.75 -5.24
N LEU A 366 -16.26 4.61 -3.96
CA LEU A 366 -17.14 4.87 -2.83
C LEU A 366 -17.79 6.25 -2.91
N GLY A 367 -17.04 7.29 -3.30
CA GLY A 367 -17.60 8.64 -3.48
C GLY A 367 -18.70 8.67 -4.54
N ALA A 368 -18.50 8.02 -5.68
CA ALA A 368 -19.49 7.93 -6.77
C ALA A 368 -20.72 7.08 -6.34
N ALA A 369 -20.49 6.00 -5.58
CA ALA A 369 -21.55 5.16 -5.04
C ALA A 369 -22.43 5.90 -4.03
N LEU A 370 -21.83 6.68 -3.15
CA LEU A 370 -22.55 7.45 -2.13
C LEU A 370 -23.31 8.65 -2.71
N THR A 371 -22.82 9.25 -3.80
CA THR A 371 -23.50 10.39 -4.47
C THR A 371 -24.52 9.94 -5.52
N GLY A 372 -24.62 8.64 -5.81
CA GLY A 372 -25.52 8.07 -6.81
C GLY A 372 -25.06 8.22 -8.26
N GLU A 373 -23.82 8.67 -8.49
CA GLU A 373 -23.19 8.67 -9.82
C GLU A 373 -22.94 7.22 -10.27
N LEU A 374 -22.38 6.39 -9.39
CA LEU A 374 -22.44 4.94 -9.55
C LEU A 374 -23.78 4.45 -8.99
N ARG A 375 -24.68 4.05 -9.89
CA ARG A 375 -26.01 3.57 -9.51
C ARG A 375 -25.92 2.16 -8.94
N LEU A 376 -26.30 2.04 -7.68
CA LEU A 376 -26.37 0.77 -6.95
C LEU A 376 -27.83 0.47 -6.56
N ASP A 377 -28.25 -0.78 -6.70
CA ASP A 377 -29.54 -1.29 -6.24
C ASP A 377 -29.32 -2.53 -5.36
N PRO A 378 -29.61 -2.43 -4.05
CA PRO A 378 -30.00 -1.25 -3.28
C PRO A 378 -28.87 -0.20 -3.17
N PRO A 379 -29.19 1.08 -2.89
CA PRO A 379 -28.16 2.10 -2.60
C PRO A 379 -27.43 1.75 -1.29
N LEU A 380 -26.22 2.31 -1.12
CA LEU A 380 -25.52 2.23 0.17
C LEU A 380 -26.18 3.13 1.19
N MET A 381 -26.63 2.54 2.30
CA MET A 381 -27.32 3.18 3.42
C MET A 381 -26.52 3.10 4.72
N SER A 382 -25.48 2.25 4.77
CA SER A 382 -24.56 2.19 5.90
C SER A 382 -23.14 1.86 5.49
N LEU A 383 -22.19 2.44 6.22
CA LEU A 383 -20.76 2.12 6.15
C LEU A 383 -20.25 1.77 7.55
N LEU A 384 -19.37 0.77 7.64
CA LEU A 384 -18.43 0.65 8.74
C LEU A 384 -17.03 0.88 8.21
N ILE A 385 -16.33 1.86 8.76
CA ILE A 385 -14.97 2.24 8.35
C ILE A 385 -14.01 1.90 9.49
N HIS A 386 -12.97 1.11 9.21
CA HIS A 386 -11.91 0.80 10.18
C HIS A 386 -10.57 0.65 9.46
N ASN A 387 -9.46 0.78 10.17
CA ASN A 387 -8.10 0.75 9.58
C ASN A 387 -7.91 1.69 8.38
N SER A 388 -8.73 2.72 8.25
CA SER A 388 -8.73 3.61 7.09
C SER A 388 -9.22 5.02 7.45
N ASN A 389 -8.62 6.04 6.82
CA ASN A 389 -9.05 7.44 6.93
C ASN A 389 -9.30 7.99 5.51
N PRO A 390 -10.39 7.55 4.83
CA PRO A 390 -10.62 7.82 3.42
C PRO A 390 -10.77 9.32 3.09
N VAL A 391 -11.29 10.16 3.98
CA VAL A 391 -11.36 11.62 3.74
C VAL A 391 -9.99 12.24 3.49
N SER A 392 -8.94 11.71 4.14
CA SER A 392 -7.56 12.17 3.93
C SER A 392 -6.82 11.39 2.84
N GLN A 393 -7.18 10.13 2.59
CA GLN A 393 -6.37 9.22 1.76
C GLN A 393 -6.99 8.85 0.42
N GLN A 394 -8.31 8.88 0.31
CA GLN A 394 -8.98 8.50 -0.94
C GLN A 394 -8.89 9.61 -1.98
N GLN A 395 -8.69 9.20 -3.23
CA GLN A 395 -8.76 10.05 -4.40
C GLN A 395 -10.17 10.66 -4.55
N ASN A 396 -10.25 11.82 -5.21
CA ASN A 396 -11.50 12.55 -5.38
C ASN A 396 -12.23 12.80 -4.04
N ALA A 397 -11.46 13.24 -3.04
CA ALA A 397 -11.93 13.39 -1.66
C ALA A 397 -13.18 14.25 -1.53
N ASN A 398 -13.35 15.27 -2.38
CA ASN A 398 -14.54 16.15 -2.36
C ASN A 398 -15.84 15.38 -2.65
N LYS A 399 -15.80 14.42 -3.60
CA LYS A 399 -16.97 13.59 -3.92
C LYS A 399 -17.29 12.63 -2.75
N LEU A 400 -16.27 12.05 -2.14
CA LEU A 400 -16.44 11.23 -0.94
C LEU A 400 -17.08 12.04 0.20
N ILE A 401 -16.56 13.22 0.49
CA ILE A 401 -17.10 14.12 1.52
C ILE A 401 -18.55 14.47 1.24
N GLN A 402 -18.91 14.75 -0.02
CA GLN A 402 -20.30 14.99 -0.42
C GLN A 402 -21.19 13.79 -0.07
N GLY A 403 -20.74 12.58 -0.34
CA GLY A 403 -21.46 11.34 0.01
C GLY A 403 -21.59 11.13 1.52
N LEU A 404 -20.51 11.33 2.28
CA LEU A 404 -20.50 11.17 3.74
C LEU A 404 -21.37 12.20 4.49
N LYS A 405 -21.69 13.35 3.87
CA LYS A 405 -22.61 14.36 4.42
C LYS A 405 -24.08 13.95 4.36
N ARG A 406 -24.44 12.85 3.70
CA ARG A 406 -25.81 12.36 3.64
C ARG A 406 -26.33 12.02 5.05
N GLU A 407 -27.38 12.67 5.50
CA GLU A 407 -27.99 12.44 6.82
C GLU A 407 -28.75 11.08 6.90
N ASP A 408 -29.12 10.51 5.75
CA ASP A 408 -29.74 9.19 5.64
C ASP A 408 -28.71 8.04 5.64
N LEU A 409 -27.43 8.32 5.43
CA LEU A 409 -26.35 7.35 5.50
C LEU A 409 -25.92 7.10 6.96
N PHE A 410 -26.07 5.89 7.47
CA PHE A 410 -25.59 5.52 8.79
C PHE A 410 -24.11 5.11 8.73
N THR A 411 -23.23 5.89 9.35
CA THR A 411 -21.78 5.68 9.30
C THR A 411 -21.23 5.31 10.68
N VAL A 412 -20.57 4.17 10.78
CA VAL A 412 -19.81 3.71 11.96
C VAL A 412 -18.32 3.82 11.65
N VAL A 413 -17.53 4.38 12.55
CA VAL A 413 -16.07 4.49 12.39
C VAL A 413 -15.38 3.92 13.63
N SER A 414 -14.48 2.96 13.44
CA SER A 414 -13.56 2.50 14.49
C SER A 414 -12.24 3.23 14.32
N GLU A 415 -11.84 4.02 15.32
CA GLU A 415 -10.71 4.94 15.18
C GLU A 415 -10.00 5.21 16.51
N ILE A 416 -8.75 5.65 16.44
CA ILE A 416 -7.89 6.01 17.57
C ILE A 416 -8.04 7.50 17.91
N PHE A 417 -8.20 8.34 16.88
CA PHE A 417 -8.30 9.81 16.99
C PHE A 417 -9.54 10.34 16.25
N MET A 418 -9.91 11.59 16.53
CA MET A 418 -10.96 12.28 15.78
C MET A 418 -10.44 12.73 14.41
N THR A 419 -10.28 11.77 13.50
CA THR A 419 -9.85 12.01 12.11
C THR A 419 -10.90 12.80 11.32
N ASP A 420 -10.51 13.31 10.15
CA ASP A 420 -11.48 13.97 9.26
C ASP A 420 -12.60 13.02 8.83
N THR A 421 -12.32 11.73 8.70
CA THR A 421 -13.34 10.70 8.44
C THR A 421 -14.26 10.50 9.65
N ALA A 422 -13.72 10.39 10.84
CA ALA A 422 -14.48 10.17 12.07
C ALA A 422 -15.51 11.30 12.34
N ARG A 423 -15.24 12.53 11.89
CA ARG A 423 -16.18 13.66 12.00
C ARG A 423 -17.52 13.43 11.29
N TYR A 424 -17.57 12.56 10.28
CA TYR A 424 -18.79 12.20 9.54
C TYR A 424 -19.53 10.98 10.11
N ALA A 425 -18.98 10.33 11.14
CA ALA A 425 -19.60 9.17 11.77
C ALA A 425 -20.91 9.52 12.51
N ASP A 426 -21.82 8.56 12.59
CA ASP A 426 -22.95 8.56 13.53
C ASP A 426 -22.56 7.91 14.85
N ILE A 427 -21.73 6.85 14.78
CA ILE A 427 -21.15 6.15 15.92
C ILE A 427 -19.65 6.05 15.73
N ILE A 428 -18.88 6.35 16.77
CA ILE A 428 -17.43 6.09 16.85
C ILE A 428 -17.19 5.02 17.89
N LEU A 429 -16.38 4.02 17.50
CA LEU A 429 -15.89 2.95 18.39
C LEU A 429 -14.40 3.18 18.67
N PRO A 430 -13.94 3.21 19.93
CA PRO A 430 -12.55 3.45 20.25
C PRO A 430 -11.70 2.20 19.97
N ALA A 431 -10.60 2.37 19.25
CA ALA A 431 -9.68 1.31 18.85
C ALA A 431 -8.40 1.29 19.72
N THR A 432 -7.72 0.13 19.74
CA THR A 432 -6.43 -0.07 20.41
C THR A 432 -5.26 0.41 19.54
N LEU A 433 -4.15 0.74 20.21
CA LEU A 433 -2.83 0.88 19.62
C LEU A 433 -2.02 -0.42 19.76
N GLN A 434 -0.89 -0.48 19.08
CA GLN A 434 -0.11 -1.71 18.90
C GLN A 434 0.36 -2.36 20.21
N ALA A 435 0.81 -1.59 21.19
CA ALA A 435 1.25 -2.14 22.48
C ALA A 435 0.10 -2.69 23.35
N GLU A 436 -1.15 -2.50 22.93
CA GLU A 436 -2.38 -2.88 23.64
C GLU A 436 -3.07 -4.10 23.04
N GLN A 437 -2.53 -4.68 21.95
CA GLN A 437 -3.20 -5.75 21.20
C GLN A 437 -2.25 -6.91 20.87
N TYR A 438 -2.84 -8.08 20.67
CA TYR A 438 -2.16 -9.27 20.20
C TYR A 438 -2.37 -9.43 18.71
N ASP A 439 -1.30 -9.69 17.97
CA ASP A 439 -1.39 -9.89 16.53
C ASP A 439 -0.18 -10.63 15.95
N LEU A 440 -0.35 -11.28 14.82
CA LEU A 440 0.73 -11.72 13.96
C LEU A 440 0.86 -10.71 12.81
N ALA A 441 1.95 -9.95 12.80
CA ALA A 441 2.14 -8.93 11.79
C ALA A 441 2.56 -9.55 10.45
N VAL A 442 1.90 -9.10 9.39
CA VAL A 442 2.22 -9.43 8.01
C VAL A 442 3.31 -8.51 7.52
N THR A 443 4.34 -9.10 6.91
CA THR A 443 5.41 -8.31 6.31
C THR A 443 5.32 -8.39 4.79
N TRP A 444 5.41 -7.26 4.13
CA TRP A 444 5.45 -7.20 2.68
C TRP A 444 6.80 -6.68 2.12
N GLY A 445 7.82 -6.63 2.97
CA GLY A 445 9.16 -6.20 2.59
C GLY A 445 10.29 -7.13 3.05
N HIS A 446 9.99 -8.17 3.84
CA HIS A 446 10.98 -9.16 4.26
C HIS A 446 10.34 -10.53 4.60
N LEU A 447 11.15 -11.52 4.89
CA LEU A 447 10.73 -12.92 5.04
C LEU A 447 10.67 -13.38 6.51
N TYR A 448 10.31 -12.50 7.44
CA TYR A 448 10.17 -12.83 8.87
C TYR A 448 8.71 -12.80 9.29
N VAL A 449 8.28 -13.82 9.99
CA VAL A 449 7.01 -13.87 10.74
C VAL A 449 7.22 -13.08 12.02
N MET A 450 6.35 -12.12 12.32
CA MET A 450 6.49 -11.17 13.43
C MET A 450 5.30 -11.30 14.38
N LEU A 451 5.52 -11.69 15.64
CA LEU A 451 4.47 -11.71 16.64
C LEU A 451 4.50 -10.42 17.48
N ASN A 452 3.37 -9.76 17.56
CA ASN A 452 3.16 -8.65 18.48
C ASN A 452 2.42 -9.13 19.73
N GLN A 453 3.02 -8.96 20.90
CA GLN A 453 2.39 -9.27 22.18
C GLN A 453 1.97 -7.99 22.89
N PRO A 454 0.79 -7.95 23.56
CA PRO A 454 0.36 -6.77 24.29
C PRO A 454 1.31 -6.50 25.46
N ALA A 455 1.82 -5.28 25.53
CA ALA A 455 2.71 -4.81 26.59
C ALA A 455 1.95 -4.11 27.72
N ILE A 456 0.85 -3.45 27.39
CA ILE A 456 -0.02 -2.72 28.32
C ILE A 456 -1.49 -3.06 28.06
N SER A 457 -2.34 -2.82 29.08
CA SER A 457 -3.78 -2.99 28.91
C SER A 457 -4.38 -1.85 28.06
N PRO A 458 -5.40 -2.13 27.24
CA PRO A 458 -6.14 -1.08 26.54
C PRO A 458 -6.76 -0.08 27.52
N PRO A 459 -6.69 1.23 27.24
CA PRO A 459 -7.31 2.25 28.07
C PRO A 459 -8.81 2.39 27.77
N GLY A 460 -9.58 2.80 28.77
CA GLY A 460 -11.01 3.08 28.62
C GLY A 460 -11.82 1.89 28.11
N GLU A 461 -12.56 2.10 27.02
CA GLU A 461 -13.36 1.06 26.34
C GLU A 461 -12.72 0.61 25.01
N CYS A 462 -11.44 0.93 24.77
CA CYS A 462 -10.74 0.54 23.54
C CYS A 462 -10.66 -0.99 23.42
N VAL A 463 -10.96 -1.50 22.25
CA VAL A 463 -10.83 -2.93 21.92
C VAL A 463 -10.14 -3.12 20.57
N PRO A 464 -9.39 -4.23 20.38
CA PRO A 464 -8.83 -4.57 19.08
C PRO A 464 -9.95 -4.92 18.08
N ASN A 465 -9.66 -4.77 16.78
CA ASN A 465 -10.67 -5.01 15.74
C ASN A 465 -11.26 -6.42 15.81
N VAL A 466 -10.46 -7.44 16.06
CA VAL A 466 -10.93 -8.82 16.21
C VAL A 466 -12.01 -8.94 17.31
N GLU A 467 -11.83 -8.28 18.45
CA GLU A 467 -12.83 -8.27 19.53
C GLU A 467 -14.03 -7.37 19.17
N MET A 468 -13.84 -6.26 18.46
CA MET A 468 -14.95 -5.47 17.94
C MET A 468 -15.88 -6.34 17.08
N PHE A 469 -15.32 -7.12 16.15
CA PHE A 469 -16.13 -8.00 15.29
C PHE A 469 -16.75 -9.17 16.04
N ARG A 470 -16.10 -9.72 17.07
CA ARG A 470 -16.71 -10.71 17.97
C ARG A 470 -17.92 -10.12 18.70
N ARG A 471 -17.82 -8.89 19.21
CA ARG A 471 -18.94 -8.17 19.86
C ARG A 471 -20.06 -7.88 18.89
N LEU A 472 -19.75 -7.39 17.70
CA LEU A 472 -20.75 -7.16 16.64
C LEU A 472 -21.45 -8.46 16.25
N ALA A 473 -20.71 -9.57 16.08
CA ALA A 473 -21.29 -10.88 15.74
C ALA A 473 -22.28 -11.35 16.81
N ARG A 474 -21.88 -11.31 18.08
CA ARG A 474 -22.80 -11.64 19.21
C ARG A 474 -24.02 -10.73 19.22
N THR A 475 -23.83 -9.44 18.99
CA THR A 475 -24.90 -8.45 18.95
C THR A 475 -25.88 -8.71 17.81
N MET A 476 -25.40 -9.09 16.64
CA MET A 476 -26.23 -9.46 15.48
C MET A 476 -26.85 -10.86 15.60
N GLY A 477 -26.45 -11.65 16.59
CA GLY A 477 -26.99 -13.00 16.85
C GLY A 477 -26.27 -14.08 16.01
N PHE A 478 -25.04 -13.86 15.58
CA PHE A 478 -24.23 -14.89 14.92
C PHE A 478 -23.64 -15.83 15.99
N ASP A 479 -23.91 -17.12 15.86
CA ASP A 479 -23.49 -18.16 16.84
C ASP A 479 -22.44 -19.13 16.26
N ASP A 480 -21.83 -18.75 15.15
CA ASP A 480 -20.81 -19.56 14.49
C ASP A 480 -19.57 -19.72 15.41
N ASP A 481 -18.94 -20.89 15.40
CA ASP A 481 -17.76 -21.18 16.25
C ASP A 481 -16.58 -20.25 16.00
N TYR A 482 -16.49 -19.68 14.79
CA TYR A 482 -15.49 -18.68 14.43
C TYR A 482 -15.42 -17.53 15.44
N TRP A 483 -16.57 -17.05 15.92
CA TRP A 483 -16.67 -15.91 16.85
C TRP A 483 -16.35 -16.26 18.30
N LYS A 484 -16.24 -17.56 18.61
CA LYS A 484 -15.96 -18.09 19.95
C LYS A 484 -14.49 -18.44 20.16
N MET A 485 -13.72 -18.52 19.07
CA MET A 485 -12.30 -18.86 19.10
C MET A 485 -11.48 -17.80 19.81
N SER A 486 -10.49 -18.21 20.58
CA SER A 486 -9.41 -17.35 21.09
C SER A 486 -8.54 -16.82 19.97
N ASP A 487 -7.70 -15.82 20.25
CA ASP A 487 -6.76 -15.25 19.27
C ASP A 487 -5.74 -16.29 18.80
N ASP A 488 -5.25 -17.14 19.71
CA ASP A 488 -4.35 -18.25 19.35
C ASP A 488 -5.02 -19.25 18.41
N GLU A 489 -6.28 -19.66 18.70
CA GLU A 489 -7.01 -20.57 17.84
C GLU A 489 -7.28 -20.00 16.46
N LEU A 490 -7.56 -18.69 16.37
CA LEU A 490 -7.70 -18.00 15.08
C LEU A 490 -6.37 -18.02 14.33
N LEU A 491 -5.25 -17.60 14.94
CA LEU A 491 -3.93 -17.60 14.31
C LEU A 491 -3.51 -18.99 13.83
N MET A 492 -3.82 -20.05 14.62
CA MET A 492 -3.53 -21.43 14.23
C MET A 492 -4.31 -21.89 12.98
N LYS A 493 -5.44 -21.25 12.66
CA LYS A 493 -6.26 -21.56 11.48
C LYS A 493 -6.03 -20.59 10.31
N MET A 494 -5.53 -19.37 10.59
CA MET A 494 -5.29 -18.33 9.58
C MET A 494 -4.03 -18.59 8.73
N TYR A 495 -3.19 -19.55 9.15
CA TYR A 495 -1.97 -19.95 8.43
C TYR A 495 -1.90 -21.46 8.28
N ASP A 496 -1.26 -21.92 7.19
CA ASP A 496 -0.83 -23.32 7.08
C ASP A 496 0.53 -23.49 7.78
N TRP A 497 0.49 -23.82 9.07
CA TRP A 497 1.69 -24.06 9.89
C TRP A 497 2.50 -25.30 9.45
N ASN A 498 1.93 -26.16 8.60
CA ASN A 498 2.61 -27.34 8.05
C ASN A 498 3.27 -27.02 6.69
N ALA A 499 3.07 -25.85 6.14
CA ALA A 499 3.72 -25.44 4.90
C ALA A 499 5.24 -25.51 5.01
N PRO A 500 5.97 -25.91 3.96
CA PRO A 500 7.45 -25.98 4.00
C PRO A 500 8.10 -24.66 4.44
N ALA A 501 7.52 -23.52 4.08
CA ALA A 501 8.00 -22.19 4.49
C ALA A 501 7.92 -21.95 6.01
N MET A 502 7.01 -22.65 6.73
CA MET A 502 6.82 -22.55 8.17
C MET A 502 7.61 -23.62 8.95
N GLN A 503 8.35 -24.49 8.29
CA GLN A 503 9.09 -25.55 8.99
C GLN A 503 10.00 -24.98 10.07
N GLY A 504 9.81 -25.45 11.31
CA GLY A 504 10.55 -25.01 12.48
C GLY A 504 9.99 -23.79 13.19
N ILE A 505 8.98 -23.13 12.62
CA ILE A 505 8.26 -22.00 13.21
C ILE A 505 6.99 -22.53 13.89
N THR A 506 6.81 -22.19 15.16
CA THR A 506 5.57 -22.45 15.91
C THR A 506 5.13 -21.21 16.65
N LEU A 507 3.84 -21.14 16.99
CA LEU A 507 3.31 -20.00 17.73
C LEU A 507 3.97 -19.86 19.11
N GLU A 508 4.30 -20.98 19.77
CA GLU A 508 5.00 -21.00 21.07
C GLU A 508 6.40 -20.40 20.95
N LYS A 509 7.15 -20.79 19.92
CA LYS A 509 8.48 -20.19 19.67
C LYS A 509 8.37 -18.71 19.35
N LEU A 510 7.37 -18.30 18.57
CA LEU A 510 7.15 -16.87 18.28
C LEU A 510 6.82 -16.09 19.53
N LYS A 511 6.05 -16.65 20.48
CA LYS A 511 5.81 -16.04 21.80
C LYS A 511 7.09 -15.83 22.61
N GLU A 512 8.06 -16.72 22.44
CA GLU A 512 9.35 -16.65 23.13
C GLU A 512 10.30 -15.63 22.48
N VAL A 513 10.46 -15.68 21.12
CA VAL A 513 11.49 -14.89 20.43
C VAL A 513 10.98 -13.68 19.69
N GLY A 514 9.66 -13.54 19.50
CA GLY A 514 8.99 -12.41 18.83
C GLY A 514 8.99 -12.49 17.31
N TRP A 515 10.00 -13.06 16.68
CA TRP A 515 10.09 -13.15 15.22
C TRP A 515 10.90 -14.39 14.79
N MET A 516 10.59 -14.92 13.60
CA MET A 516 11.33 -16.01 12.98
C MET A 516 11.31 -15.85 11.45
N ARG A 517 12.45 -16.19 10.81
CA ARG A 517 12.53 -16.19 9.35
C ARG A 517 11.82 -17.40 8.75
N LEU A 518 11.07 -17.19 7.66
CA LEU A 518 10.52 -18.29 6.86
C LEU A 518 11.62 -19.21 6.34
N ASN A 519 11.32 -20.51 6.26
CA ASN A 519 12.23 -21.52 5.74
C ASN A 519 12.19 -21.57 4.20
N VAL A 520 12.68 -20.52 3.57
CA VAL A 520 12.66 -20.32 2.10
C VAL A 520 14.06 -20.06 1.53
N GLY A 521 15.09 -20.52 2.22
CA GLY A 521 16.50 -20.26 1.92
C GLY A 521 17.07 -19.11 2.75
N ALA A 522 18.32 -19.24 3.15
CA ALA A 522 19.02 -18.20 3.89
C ALA A 522 19.38 -17.00 3.00
N PRO A 523 19.59 -15.80 3.58
CA PRO A 523 20.15 -14.68 2.86
C PRO A 523 21.47 -15.07 2.18
N GLY A 524 21.68 -14.65 0.93
CA GLY A 524 22.86 -15.02 0.15
C GLY A 524 22.86 -16.46 -0.41
N GLN A 525 21.76 -17.19 -0.25
CA GLN A 525 21.60 -18.54 -0.81
C GLN A 525 20.30 -18.69 -1.62
N ARG A 526 19.40 -17.70 -1.55
CA ARG A 526 18.09 -17.78 -2.20
C ARG A 526 18.19 -17.43 -3.69
N THR A 527 17.77 -18.39 -4.52
CA THR A 527 17.62 -18.28 -5.98
C THR A 527 16.29 -18.90 -6.39
N PRO A 528 15.14 -18.23 -6.14
CA PRO A 528 13.82 -18.86 -6.21
C PRO A 528 13.47 -19.41 -7.59
N HIS A 529 14.04 -18.80 -8.64
CA HIS A 529 13.71 -19.11 -10.03
C HIS A 529 14.94 -19.51 -10.88
N ALA A 530 16.06 -19.92 -10.26
CA ALA A 530 17.27 -20.32 -11.01
C ALA A 530 16.98 -21.47 -12.01
N GLU A 531 16.12 -22.39 -11.62
CA GLU A 531 15.68 -23.54 -12.44
C GLU A 531 14.20 -23.39 -12.87
N GLY A 532 13.72 -22.15 -13.09
CA GLY A 532 12.30 -21.86 -13.33
C GLY A 532 11.51 -21.87 -12.03
N ASN A 533 10.63 -22.85 -11.82
CA ASN A 533 9.79 -22.98 -10.62
C ASN A 533 8.86 -21.76 -10.37
N PHE A 534 8.45 -21.09 -11.45
CA PHE A 534 7.43 -20.05 -11.38
C PHE A 534 6.08 -20.65 -11.03
N LYS A 535 5.33 -19.99 -10.17
CA LYS A 535 4.01 -20.46 -9.74
C LYS A 535 2.88 -19.89 -10.61
N THR A 536 3.17 -19.67 -11.89
CA THR A 536 2.20 -19.26 -12.90
C THR A 536 1.44 -20.50 -13.44
N PRO A 537 0.35 -20.33 -14.17
CA PRO A 537 -0.37 -21.46 -14.79
C PRO A 537 0.48 -22.33 -15.71
N SER A 538 1.48 -21.75 -16.40
CA SER A 538 2.40 -22.51 -17.28
C SER A 538 3.60 -23.10 -16.54
N GLY A 539 3.84 -22.75 -15.29
CA GLY A 539 5.06 -23.07 -14.53
C GLY A 539 6.28 -22.26 -14.99
N LYS A 540 6.12 -21.26 -15.85
CA LYS A 540 7.16 -20.42 -16.45
C LYS A 540 6.93 -18.94 -16.14
N CYS A 541 7.95 -18.09 -16.30
CA CYS A 541 7.74 -16.65 -16.33
C CYS A 541 6.90 -16.28 -17.58
N GLU A 542 5.75 -15.66 -17.39
CA GLU A 542 4.81 -15.41 -18.48
C GLU A 542 4.96 -14.00 -19.03
N PHE A 543 5.75 -13.85 -20.10
CA PHE A 543 5.78 -12.64 -20.92
C PHE A 543 4.45 -12.43 -21.65
N LYS A 544 3.75 -13.52 -21.92
CA LYS A 544 2.37 -13.57 -22.40
C LYS A 544 1.54 -14.31 -21.36
N ALA A 545 0.69 -13.59 -20.65
CA ALA A 545 -0.12 -14.16 -19.59
C ALA A 545 -1.15 -15.17 -20.16
N SER A 546 -1.01 -16.43 -19.81
CA SER A 546 -1.92 -17.51 -20.24
C SER A 546 -3.33 -17.31 -19.69
N ALA A 547 -3.44 -16.82 -18.45
CA ALA A 547 -4.73 -16.53 -17.84
C ALA A 547 -5.50 -15.44 -18.61
N ALA A 548 -4.83 -14.34 -18.99
CA ALA A 548 -5.43 -13.27 -19.77
C ALA A 548 -5.79 -13.74 -21.20
N ALA A 549 -4.94 -14.57 -21.82
CA ALA A 549 -5.20 -15.14 -23.15
C ALA A 549 -6.48 -16.00 -23.20
N ASN A 550 -6.85 -16.59 -22.07
CA ASN A 550 -8.08 -17.38 -21.92
C ASN A 550 -9.28 -16.54 -21.42
N GLY A 551 -9.13 -15.23 -21.27
CA GLY A 551 -10.15 -14.35 -20.73
C GLY A 551 -10.30 -14.38 -19.21
N ASN A 552 -9.35 -14.98 -18.52
CA ASN A 552 -9.30 -15.08 -17.05
C ASN A 552 -7.96 -14.65 -16.52
N PHE A 553 -7.94 -14.01 -15.34
CA PHE A 553 -6.74 -13.91 -14.53
C PHE A 553 -7.09 -13.85 -13.04
N ILE A 554 -6.13 -14.24 -12.19
CA ILE A 554 -6.32 -14.30 -10.75
C ILE A 554 -5.94 -12.94 -10.15
N VAL A 555 -6.84 -12.38 -9.36
CA VAL A 555 -6.56 -11.20 -8.51
C VAL A 555 -6.15 -11.64 -7.11
N PRO A 556 -5.47 -10.78 -6.32
CA PRO A 556 -5.10 -11.07 -4.95
C PRO A 556 -6.29 -11.48 -4.09
N VAL A 557 -6.13 -12.57 -3.32
CA VAL A 557 -7.21 -13.17 -2.51
C VAL A 557 -7.68 -12.31 -1.35
N TRP A 558 -6.87 -11.35 -0.85
CA TRP A 558 -7.32 -10.38 0.17
C TRP A 558 -8.41 -9.41 -0.32
N ARG A 559 -8.79 -9.50 -1.58
CA ARG A 559 -9.96 -8.83 -2.12
C ARG A 559 -11.26 -9.58 -1.80
N ASN A 560 -11.30 -10.21 -0.63
CA ASN A 560 -12.48 -10.86 -0.06
C ASN A 560 -12.96 -12.09 -0.86
N GLY A 561 -12.04 -12.94 -1.26
CA GLY A 561 -12.33 -14.15 -2.04
C GLY A 561 -12.67 -13.89 -3.52
N TYR A 562 -12.58 -12.64 -3.94
CA TYR A 562 -12.80 -12.23 -5.32
C TYR A 562 -11.51 -12.43 -6.11
N ASN A 563 -11.40 -13.54 -6.82
CA ASN A 563 -10.14 -14.03 -7.40
C ASN A 563 -10.08 -13.96 -8.92
N GLU A 564 -11.14 -13.51 -9.59
CA GLU A 564 -11.23 -13.56 -11.04
C GLU A 564 -11.57 -12.19 -11.63
N MET A 565 -11.02 -11.93 -12.82
CA MET A 565 -11.37 -10.76 -13.59
C MET A 565 -12.87 -10.79 -13.95
N GLN A 566 -13.52 -9.65 -13.84
CA GLN A 566 -14.92 -9.54 -14.21
C GLN A 566 -15.10 -9.74 -15.72
N PRO A 567 -16.18 -10.39 -16.16
CA PRO A 567 -16.52 -10.44 -17.58
C PRO A 567 -16.63 -9.03 -18.17
N GLY A 568 -15.92 -8.79 -19.25
CA GLY A 568 -15.92 -7.50 -19.95
C GLY A 568 -14.72 -6.59 -19.68
N ASP A 569 -13.84 -6.94 -18.72
CA ASP A 569 -12.58 -6.23 -18.49
C ASP A 569 -11.49 -6.76 -19.42
N PRO A 570 -11.17 -6.11 -20.54
CA PRO A 570 -10.19 -6.61 -21.48
C PRO A 570 -8.77 -6.42 -20.93
N VAL A 571 -8.00 -7.49 -20.92
CA VAL A 571 -6.57 -7.48 -20.60
C VAL A 571 -5.79 -8.04 -21.77
N ASP A 572 -4.83 -7.30 -22.30
CA ASP A 572 -3.92 -7.82 -23.30
C ASP A 572 -3.02 -8.90 -22.67
N SER A 573 -2.96 -10.07 -23.29
CA SER A 573 -2.11 -11.16 -22.82
C SER A 573 -0.63 -10.78 -22.88
N VAL A 574 -0.23 -9.91 -23.83
CA VAL A 574 1.12 -9.36 -23.94
C VAL A 574 1.11 -7.91 -23.47
N PRO A 575 1.86 -7.55 -22.43
CA PRO A 575 1.82 -6.19 -21.90
C PRO A 575 2.29 -5.14 -22.91
N ASP A 576 1.70 -3.94 -22.80
CA ASP A 576 2.05 -2.79 -23.64
C ASP A 576 2.22 -1.53 -22.81
N TYR A 577 2.79 -0.49 -23.42
CA TYR A 577 2.76 0.84 -22.83
C TYR A 577 1.38 1.48 -23.07
N ILE A 578 0.70 1.77 -21.97
CA ILE A 578 -0.56 2.53 -21.95
C ILE A 578 -0.23 3.94 -21.43
N PRO A 579 -0.45 4.99 -22.22
CA PRO A 579 -0.15 6.36 -21.78
C PRO A 579 -1.07 6.82 -20.65
N PRO A 580 -0.58 7.68 -19.73
CA PRO A 580 -1.41 8.30 -18.70
C PRO A 580 -2.62 9.00 -19.29
N VAL A 581 -3.83 8.71 -18.80
CA VAL A 581 -5.08 9.23 -19.36
C VAL A 581 -5.09 10.76 -19.38
N GLU A 582 -4.86 11.39 -18.23
CA GLU A 582 -4.84 12.88 -18.17
C GLU A 582 -3.61 13.46 -18.87
N GLY A 583 -2.48 12.74 -18.87
CA GLY A 583 -1.25 13.15 -19.51
C GLY A 583 -1.31 13.16 -21.04
N SER A 584 -2.11 12.27 -21.63
CA SER A 584 -2.32 12.14 -23.08
C SER A 584 -3.46 13.01 -23.61
N ASP A 585 -4.31 13.57 -22.75
CA ASP A 585 -5.38 14.49 -23.14
C ASP A 585 -4.81 15.89 -23.43
N ALA A 586 -4.70 16.24 -24.72
CA ALA A 586 -4.16 17.52 -25.15
C ALA A 586 -4.98 18.74 -24.72
N VAL A 587 -6.31 18.59 -24.54
CA VAL A 587 -7.19 19.67 -24.07
C VAL A 587 -6.95 19.90 -22.59
N LEU A 588 -6.93 18.82 -21.81
CA LEU A 588 -6.69 18.88 -20.38
C LEU A 588 -5.25 19.37 -20.09
N ALA A 589 -4.25 18.89 -20.82
CA ALA A 589 -2.86 19.31 -20.67
C ALA A 589 -2.65 20.82 -21.00
N LYS A 590 -3.43 21.39 -21.92
CA LYS A 590 -3.39 22.83 -22.20
C LYS A 590 -4.03 23.64 -21.07
N ARG A 591 -5.09 23.13 -20.43
CA ARG A 591 -5.82 23.83 -19.35
C ARG A 591 -5.10 23.65 -18.00
N TYR A 592 -4.52 22.50 -17.77
CA TYR A 592 -3.79 22.11 -16.56
C TYR A 592 -2.40 21.57 -16.94
N PRO A 593 -1.44 22.47 -17.21
CA PRO A 593 -0.16 22.08 -17.82
C PRO A 593 0.81 21.35 -16.89
N ILE A 594 0.56 21.39 -15.58
CA ILE A 594 1.45 20.80 -14.57
C ILE A 594 0.98 19.39 -14.24
N SER A 595 1.85 18.39 -14.35
CA SER A 595 1.66 17.08 -13.75
C SER A 595 1.88 17.18 -12.24
N LEU A 596 0.97 16.64 -11.44
CA LEU A 596 1.13 16.60 -9.98
C LEU A 596 1.25 15.15 -9.52
N ILE A 597 2.34 14.82 -8.84
CA ILE A 597 2.48 13.53 -8.16
C ILE A 597 2.52 13.71 -6.65
N SER A 598 2.03 12.69 -5.92
CA SER A 598 1.76 12.79 -4.50
C SER A 598 2.46 11.66 -3.72
N PRO A 599 3.80 11.75 -3.55
CA PRO A 599 4.54 10.75 -2.80
C PRO A 599 4.22 10.80 -1.31
N LYS A 600 4.56 9.70 -0.62
CA LYS A 600 4.43 9.63 0.85
C LYS A 600 5.42 10.60 1.52
N PRO A 601 5.01 11.29 2.60
CA PRO A 601 5.88 12.18 3.35
C PRO A 601 6.93 11.38 4.16
N HIS A 602 7.98 12.07 4.59
CA HIS A 602 9.05 11.41 5.35
C HIS A 602 8.69 11.17 6.83
N ALA A 603 8.02 12.13 7.48
CA ALA A 603 7.69 12.06 8.90
C ALA A 603 6.29 11.52 9.22
N PHE A 604 5.40 11.44 8.24
CA PHE A 604 4.09 10.79 8.36
C PHE A 604 4.09 9.43 7.64
N LEU A 605 3.11 8.60 7.96
CA LEU A 605 2.80 7.41 7.18
C LEU A 605 1.35 7.48 6.72
N ASN A 606 1.13 7.72 5.44
CA ASN A 606 -0.22 8.06 4.96
C ASN A 606 -0.79 9.21 5.84
N SER A 607 -1.97 9.05 6.46
CA SER A 607 -2.53 10.02 7.41
C SER A 607 -2.14 9.78 8.87
N GLN A 608 -1.38 8.73 9.16
CA GLN A 608 -0.92 8.42 10.51
C GLN A 608 0.17 9.40 10.95
N TYR A 609 0.13 9.82 12.20
CA TYR A 609 1.03 10.80 12.82
C TYR A 609 0.88 12.25 12.34
N ALA A 610 0.00 12.54 11.36
CA ALA A 610 -0.21 13.90 10.89
C ALA A 610 -0.79 14.83 11.98
N ASN A 611 -1.43 14.27 13.01
CA ASN A 611 -1.90 14.98 14.21
C ASN A 611 -0.86 15.08 15.33
N GLU A 612 0.28 14.38 15.24
CA GLU A 612 1.31 14.36 16.27
C GLU A 612 2.22 15.59 16.19
N SER A 613 2.36 16.32 17.27
CA SER A 613 3.10 17.59 17.31
C SER A 613 4.59 17.45 16.93
N VAL A 614 5.22 16.33 17.29
CA VAL A 614 6.63 16.04 16.95
C VAL A 614 6.78 15.84 15.45
N GLN A 615 5.92 15.03 14.85
CA GLN A 615 5.94 14.74 13.43
C GLN A 615 5.52 15.95 12.60
N GLN A 616 4.55 16.76 13.05
CA GLN A 616 4.19 18.04 12.45
C GLN A 616 5.38 19.01 12.40
N ARG A 617 6.11 19.16 13.51
CA ARG A 617 7.32 20.02 13.51
C ARG A 617 8.41 19.53 12.56
N ARG A 618 8.52 18.20 12.34
CA ARG A 618 9.51 17.59 11.44
C ARG A 618 9.13 17.68 9.98
N GLN A 619 7.86 17.44 9.68
CA GLN A 619 7.36 17.46 8.30
C GLN A 619 7.11 18.90 7.82
N GLY A 620 6.71 19.78 8.72
CA GLY A 620 6.24 21.13 8.40
C GLY A 620 4.81 21.13 7.83
N GLU A 621 4.38 22.29 7.42
CA GLU A 621 3.12 22.47 6.68
C GLU A 621 3.18 21.89 5.27
N GLN A 622 2.02 21.75 4.62
CA GLN A 622 1.94 21.24 3.25
C GLN A 622 2.80 22.09 2.33
N THR A 623 3.79 21.48 1.69
CA THR A 623 4.61 22.10 0.64
C THR A 623 4.20 21.60 -0.73
N VAL A 624 4.46 22.42 -1.74
CA VAL A 624 4.35 22.07 -3.16
C VAL A 624 5.71 22.38 -3.80
N VAL A 625 6.44 21.34 -4.19
CA VAL A 625 7.71 21.49 -4.89
C VAL A 625 7.40 21.81 -6.34
N VAL A 626 7.99 22.89 -6.85
CA VAL A 626 7.74 23.43 -8.20
C VAL A 626 9.08 23.77 -8.86
N HIS A 627 9.21 23.48 -10.15
CA HIS A 627 10.41 23.88 -10.91
C HIS A 627 10.49 25.42 -10.98
N PRO A 628 11.69 26.03 -10.85
CA PRO A 628 11.86 27.49 -10.87
C PRO A 628 11.28 28.18 -12.11
N ASN A 629 11.34 27.57 -13.29
CA ASN A 629 10.79 28.12 -14.53
C ASN A 629 9.25 28.16 -14.49
N ASP A 630 8.61 27.10 -13.98
CA ASP A 630 7.15 27.04 -13.81
C ASP A 630 6.65 28.08 -12.82
N ALA A 631 7.41 28.29 -11.74
CA ALA A 631 7.10 29.31 -10.74
C ALA A 631 7.29 30.74 -11.30
N ALA A 632 8.39 30.99 -12.01
CA ALA A 632 8.65 32.30 -12.63
C ALA A 632 7.58 32.70 -13.65
N ALA A 633 7.11 31.74 -14.48
CA ALA A 633 6.03 31.95 -15.44
C ALA A 633 4.70 32.36 -14.78
N ARG A 634 4.54 32.13 -13.47
CA ARG A 634 3.35 32.44 -12.66
C ARG A 634 3.58 33.50 -11.60
N ASN A 635 4.74 34.17 -11.61
CA ASN A 635 5.17 35.14 -10.60
C ASN A 635 5.22 34.60 -9.17
N ILE A 636 5.42 33.29 -8.99
CA ILE A 636 5.53 32.61 -7.70
C ILE A 636 6.98 32.67 -7.21
N LYS A 637 7.15 33.04 -5.94
CA LYS A 637 8.45 33.04 -5.25
C LYS A 637 8.53 31.89 -4.26
N ASN A 638 9.75 31.49 -3.93
CA ASN A 638 9.97 30.49 -2.89
C ASN A 638 9.36 30.94 -1.57
N GLY A 639 8.53 30.09 -0.98
CA GLY A 639 7.85 30.36 0.28
C GLY A 639 6.48 31.03 0.14
N ASP A 640 6.06 31.44 -1.05
CA ASP A 640 4.70 31.93 -1.27
C ASP A 640 3.66 30.82 -1.00
N TYR A 641 2.49 31.20 -0.51
CA TYR A 641 1.36 30.27 -0.52
C TYR A 641 0.75 30.23 -1.92
N ILE A 642 0.59 29.02 -2.41
CA ILE A 642 0.01 28.78 -3.72
C ILE A 642 -1.21 27.86 -3.63
N ARG A 643 -2.16 28.12 -4.50
CA ARG A 643 -3.31 27.26 -4.75
C ARG A 643 -2.98 26.32 -5.91
N VAL A 644 -3.18 25.04 -5.68
CA VAL A 644 -3.09 23.98 -6.69
C VAL A 644 -4.50 23.52 -7.00
N PHE A 645 -4.91 23.47 -8.26
CA PHE A 645 -6.30 23.23 -8.60
C PHE A 645 -6.52 22.58 -9.97
N ASN A 646 -7.66 21.95 -10.10
CA ASN A 646 -8.27 21.49 -11.35
C ASN A 646 -9.81 21.44 -11.19
N ASP A 647 -10.52 20.80 -12.12
CA ASP A 647 -12.00 20.72 -12.10
C ASP A 647 -12.55 19.95 -10.88
N ARG A 648 -11.77 19.06 -10.26
CA ARG A 648 -12.19 18.28 -9.08
C ARG A 648 -12.12 19.07 -7.78
N GLY A 649 -11.21 20.02 -7.70
CA GLY A 649 -11.04 20.83 -6.50
C GLY A 649 -9.71 21.55 -6.42
N SER A 650 -9.37 21.98 -5.20
CA SER A 650 -8.10 22.66 -4.93
C SER A 650 -7.63 22.42 -3.51
N PHE A 651 -6.34 22.63 -3.30
CA PHE A 651 -5.71 22.74 -1.99
C PHE A 651 -4.65 23.86 -2.00
N GLU A 652 -4.21 24.28 -0.83
CA GLU A 652 -3.13 25.25 -0.68
C GLU A 652 -1.90 24.61 -0.07
N GLY A 653 -0.73 25.09 -0.47
CA GLY A 653 0.55 24.71 0.09
C GLY A 653 1.60 25.80 -0.11
N LYS A 654 2.70 25.67 0.60
CA LYS A 654 3.83 26.59 0.50
C LYS A 654 4.74 26.18 -0.66
N ALA A 655 5.01 27.09 -1.59
CA ALA A 655 5.88 26.84 -2.72
C ALA A 655 7.33 26.58 -2.26
N GLU A 656 7.88 25.46 -2.70
CA GLU A 656 9.30 25.12 -2.56
C GLU A 656 9.90 25.03 -3.99
N LEU A 657 10.77 25.97 -4.33
CA LEU A 657 11.40 25.97 -5.66
C LEU A 657 12.59 25.04 -5.70
N SER A 658 12.58 24.04 -6.57
CA SER A 658 13.62 23.04 -6.65
C SER A 658 13.82 22.51 -8.07
N THR A 659 15.07 22.23 -8.42
CA THR A 659 15.45 21.47 -9.61
C THR A 659 15.49 19.96 -9.38
N ASP A 660 15.06 19.49 -8.22
CA ASP A 660 14.82 18.06 -7.98
C ASP A 660 13.59 17.52 -8.77
N VAL A 661 12.79 18.42 -9.32
CA VAL A 661 11.71 18.16 -10.29
C VAL A 661 12.06 18.82 -11.63
N TYR A 662 11.54 18.32 -12.74
CA TYR A 662 11.71 18.95 -14.05
C TYR A 662 10.56 19.93 -14.34
N GLU A 663 10.71 20.77 -15.35
CA GLU A 663 9.71 21.74 -15.80
C GLU A 663 8.42 21.04 -16.25
N GLY A 664 7.29 21.43 -15.69
CA GLY A 664 5.98 20.79 -15.90
C GLY A 664 5.63 19.71 -14.89
N LEU A 665 6.46 19.49 -13.85
CA LEU A 665 6.17 18.56 -12.74
C LEU A 665 6.12 19.32 -11.41
N ALA A 666 5.04 19.13 -10.66
CA ALA A 666 4.94 19.54 -9.27
C ALA A 666 4.79 18.33 -8.34
N VAL A 667 5.18 18.49 -7.08
CA VAL A 667 5.12 17.45 -6.07
C VAL A 667 4.49 17.99 -4.80
N ALA A 668 3.44 17.32 -4.31
CA ALA A 668 2.84 17.61 -3.02
C ALA A 668 2.61 16.31 -2.25
N ASN A 669 3.16 16.20 -1.04
CA ASN A 669 3.01 14.98 -0.26
C ASN A 669 1.56 14.74 0.13
N LEU A 670 1.13 13.47 0.06
CA LEU A 670 -0.15 13.02 0.64
C LEU A 670 -0.05 12.93 2.17
N GLY A 671 -1.16 12.67 2.85
CA GLY A 671 -1.17 12.35 4.29
C GLY A 671 -1.51 13.50 5.22
N TYR A 672 -1.51 14.73 4.76
CA TYR A 672 -2.00 15.84 5.55
C TYR A 672 -3.52 15.74 5.77
N TRP A 673 -3.94 15.97 6.99
CA TRP A 673 -5.37 16.01 7.30
C TRP A 673 -5.98 17.32 6.79
N PRO A 674 -7.06 17.25 6.00
CA PRO A 674 -7.77 18.47 5.56
C PRO A 674 -8.10 19.42 6.71
N GLY A 675 -8.61 18.92 7.84
CA GLY A 675 -8.95 19.73 9.01
C GLY A 675 -7.76 20.40 9.72
N LEU A 676 -6.53 19.99 9.42
CA LEU A 676 -5.30 20.61 9.94
C LEU A 676 -4.55 21.42 8.86
N SER A 677 -5.05 21.43 7.63
CA SER A 677 -4.46 22.20 6.53
C SER A 677 -5.03 23.62 6.46
N ARG A 678 -4.26 24.54 5.87
CA ARG A 678 -4.63 25.96 5.72
C ARG A 678 -5.97 26.17 4.98
N SER A 679 -6.19 25.42 3.91
CA SER A 679 -7.38 25.55 3.06
C SER A 679 -8.56 24.67 3.48
N GLY A 680 -8.42 23.85 4.52
CA GLY A 680 -9.41 22.81 4.85
C GLY A 680 -9.47 21.69 3.79
N SER A 681 -8.43 21.55 2.98
CA SER A 681 -8.35 20.59 1.88
C SER A 681 -6.90 20.07 1.74
N ALA A 682 -6.73 18.93 1.09
CA ALA A 682 -5.43 18.30 0.85
C ALA A 682 -5.34 17.81 -0.60
N VAL A 683 -4.18 17.29 -0.98
CA VAL A 683 -3.84 16.91 -2.36
C VAL A 683 -4.91 16.05 -3.06
N ASN A 684 -5.55 15.15 -2.32
CA ASN A 684 -6.59 14.26 -2.88
C ASN A 684 -7.89 14.97 -3.30
N ALA A 685 -8.04 16.26 -3.03
CA ALA A 685 -9.09 17.06 -3.64
C ALA A 685 -8.92 17.23 -5.16
N THR A 686 -7.69 17.06 -5.68
CA THR A 686 -7.38 17.21 -7.10
C THR A 686 -7.19 15.89 -7.84
N THR A 687 -6.99 14.77 -7.14
CA THR A 687 -6.71 13.46 -7.77
C THR A 687 -7.96 12.81 -8.36
N SER A 688 -7.79 12.04 -9.43
CA SER A 688 -8.87 11.25 -10.05
C SER A 688 -9.07 9.92 -9.33
N SER A 689 -10.30 9.43 -9.28
CA SER A 689 -10.63 8.05 -8.88
C SER A 689 -10.57 7.06 -10.04
N SER A 690 -9.91 7.39 -11.15
CA SER A 690 -9.70 6.47 -12.28
C SER A 690 -8.88 5.27 -11.86
N HIS A 691 -9.15 4.14 -12.51
CA HIS A 691 -8.52 2.86 -12.22
C HIS A 691 -7.34 2.58 -13.14
N CYS A 692 -6.32 1.93 -12.60
CA CYS A 692 -5.26 1.28 -13.35
C CYS A 692 -5.83 0.15 -14.22
N ASN A 693 -5.16 -0.17 -15.32
CA ASN A 693 -5.58 -1.20 -16.26
C ASN A 693 -5.62 -2.63 -15.68
N LEU A 694 -4.99 -2.86 -14.54
CA LEU A 694 -5.04 -4.13 -13.80
C LEU A 694 -5.40 -3.88 -12.34
N GLY A 695 -6.09 -4.83 -11.72
CA GLY A 695 -6.34 -4.86 -10.29
C GLY A 695 -7.19 -3.72 -9.73
N GLY A 696 -7.70 -2.80 -10.56
CA GLY A 696 -8.56 -1.70 -10.11
C GLY A 696 -7.89 -0.67 -9.18
N ALA A 697 -6.56 -0.60 -9.14
CA ALA A 697 -5.81 0.34 -8.32
C ALA A 697 -5.98 1.79 -8.78
N GLY A 698 -5.72 2.76 -7.90
CA GLY A 698 -5.92 4.17 -8.21
C GLY A 698 -4.78 4.80 -9.02
N CYS A 699 -5.14 5.63 -10.01
CA CYS A 699 -4.22 6.35 -10.89
C CYS A 699 -3.87 7.75 -10.39
N GLN A 700 -3.46 7.90 -9.12
CA GLN A 700 -3.22 9.23 -8.54
C GLN A 700 -2.01 9.98 -9.15
N SER A 701 -1.15 9.32 -9.93
CA SER A 701 -0.06 9.96 -10.67
C SER A 701 -0.50 10.49 -12.03
N ASP A 702 -1.69 10.12 -12.51
CA ASP A 702 -2.33 10.70 -13.69
C ASP A 702 -3.14 11.92 -13.25
N ASN A 703 -2.47 12.95 -12.74
CA ASN A 703 -3.14 14.12 -12.19
C ASN A 703 -2.57 15.40 -12.82
N ARG A 704 -3.43 16.14 -13.51
CA ARG A 704 -3.12 17.45 -14.11
C ARG A 704 -3.72 18.58 -13.30
N VAL A 705 -2.92 19.61 -13.07
CA VAL A 705 -3.29 20.78 -12.27
C VAL A 705 -2.75 22.08 -12.88
N GLU A 706 -3.31 23.19 -12.43
CA GLU A 706 -2.70 24.51 -12.54
C GLU A 706 -2.35 25.02 -11.14
N ILE A 707 -1.36 25.90 -11.06
CA ILE A 707 -0.91 26.53 -9.83
C ILE A 707 -0.96 28.05 -9.95
N ALA A 708 -1.39 28.73 -8.88
CA ALA A 708 -1.46 30.19 -8.82
C ALA A 708 -1.11 30.65 -7.40
N ILE A 709 -0.80 31.93 -7.22
CA ILE A 709 -0.70 32.55 -5.89
C ILE A 709 -2.06 32.41 -5.18
N ALA A 710 -2.07 32.01 -3.87
CA ALA A 710 -3.26 31.79 -3.07
C ALA A 710 -3.90 33.09 -2.57
#